data_54479a34ff168b5830b081d5b8ac7320
#
_entry.id   54479a34ff168b5830b081d5b8ac7320
#
_cell.length_a   1.000
_cell.length_b   1.000
_cell.length_c   1.000
_cell.angle_alpha   90.00
_cell.angle_beta   90.00
_cell.angle_gamma   90.00
#
_symmetry.space_group_name_H-M   'P 1'
#
loop_
_entity.id
_entity.type
_entity.pdbx_description
1 polymer ?
#
loop_
_entity_poly.entity_id
_entity_poly.type
_entity_poly.pdbx_seq_one_letter_code
_entity_poly.pdbx_strand_id
1 'polypeptide(L)'
;MPEILIGLDNLHLIAPKQMRSMGYVGPAIALTNLGWVAYGKCRGESGPMSNVKAVHLVKHNDEHIEQLVRDYITNSEMDVRIVKSHVEGRETERSNRLLSTTTKRIGDRFETGLLWKVDDVVLPDSKKMAIKRQLSLERKFIHDPEYYKKYCDLMEAYEEKSYIRHITSNELEVDKKKEWFLPHFGVLNPNKPGKLRIVFDAAAEVDGVSLNSMLMTGPDGYQSLTDILMRFRQKPIGVCADIAEMFHQVIIRKEDRCAQRILWRKNPGDEMKEYEMQVMTFGAKCSPASAQYVKNRNALEFKESYPDAVNAIIKNHYVDDLVHCFSSEESAVRVVKEIVDIHKKGGFELRKFVSNSKFFNKVFGNEQVAEPITLDRDESSHYQKVLGMYWCTRSDEFGFSLSFNKIDASIFSESRKPSKLEVLRVVMSVFDPFGILAEYSLIAKLLLQSIWQKRTEWDQPIEGDDIKQWKCWLRSLSQACKIRIPRCYAEEFFGEPIELHIFCDASESAYAAVGYWRIRTKSGWKSAFIMGKTKCAPMKLSTIPRLEQAAVLGTRLRKCILEGHDVNPKCVHMWSDSKTVLAWIKSDHRKYKPYVGHRIDEILEATRLEDWHWVPTKDNPADFGTKLRSGTRETSWLRGPQFLQEDASQWNLGTSDVGDTELELRSKFTLSINEMSSDGSVNIVFRELLERFSSFTRLMRFVAWVYRMCDRKIKRKVYLDVAEIDSLRTYAHSHMLESTIWDRFWL
;
A
#
# COMPACT_ATOMS: atom_id res chain seq x y z
N MET A 1 17.00 26.56 -10.69
CA MET A 1 17.05 25.08 -10.59
C MET A 1 18.48 24.68 -10.83
N PRO A 2 19.06 23.72 -10.15
CA PRO A 2 20.38 23.23 -10.54
C PRO A 2 20.30 22.57 -11.91
N GLU A 3 21.17 22.96 -12.82
CA GLU A 3 21.20 22.44 -14.19
C GLU A 3 21.94 21.11 -14.30
N ILE A 4 22.74 20.76 -13.28
CA ILE A 4 23.54 19.55 -13.23
C ILE A 4 23.36 18.86 -11.89
N LEU A 5 23.07 17.56 -11.90
CA LEU A 5 23.04 16.68 -10.73
C LEU A 5 24.27 15.75 -10.78
N ILE A 6 25.12 15.81 -9.76
CA ILE A 6 26.32 14.96 -9.66
C ILE A 6 26.03 13.81 -8.73
N GLY A 7 26.06 12.57 -9.24
CA GLY A 7 25.85 11.36 -8.45
C GLY A 7 27.02 11.04 -7.51
N LEU A 8 26.77 10.23 -6.49
CA LEU A 8 27.77 9.81 -5.48
C LEU A 8 28.93 9.01 -6.07
N ASP A 9 28.75 8.40 -7.22
CA ASP A 9 29.80 7.74 -8.00
C ASP A 9 30.87 8.70 -8.52
N ASN A 10 30.56 10.00 -8.56
CA ASN A 10 31.46 11.09 -8.94
C ASN A 10 31.85 11.98 -7.73
N LEU A 11 31.84 11.42 -6.53
CA LEU A 11 32.18 12.14 -5.29
C LEU A 11 33.53 12.83 -5.35
N HIS A 12 34.53 12.29 -6.08
CA HIS A 12 35.85 12.86 -6.28
C HIS A 12 35.80 14.25 -6.93
N LEU A 13 34.78 14.60 -7.69
CA LEU A 13 34.59 15.90 -8.31
C LEU A 13 34.16 16.97 -7.31
N ILE A 14 33.37 16.59 -6.33
CA ILE A 14 32.77 17.50 -5.32
C ILE A 14 33.44 17.37 -3.96
N ALA A 15 34.39 16.45 -3.78
CA ALA A 15 35.12 16.30 -2.52
C ALA A 15 35.96 17.57 -2.24
N PRO A 16 35.83 18.15 -1.02
CA PRO A 16 36.55 19.37 -0.67
C PRO A 16 38.04 19.12 -0.56
N LYS A 17 38.84 19.85 -1.34
CA LYS A 17 40.30 19.87 -1.24
C LYS A 17 40.80 20.86 -0.19
N GLN A 18 40.08 21.97 -0.05
CA GLN A 18 40.30 22.99 0.98
C GLN A 18 38.94 23.52 1.42
N MET A 19 38.78 23.78 2.71
CA MET A 19 37.55 24.36 3.27
C MET A 19 37.90 25.59 4.10
N ARG A 20 37.15 26.68 3.91
CA ARG A 20 37.20 27.89 4.74
C ARG A 20 35.78 28.13 5.29
N SER A 21 35.65 28.23 6.60
CA SER A 21 34.38 28.55 7.28
C SER A 21 34.52 29.79 8.09
N MET A 22 33.45 30.57 8.20
CA MET A 22 33.37 31.75 9.05
C MET A 22 32.94 31.44 10.51
N GLY A 23 32.99 30.17 10.92
CA GLY A 23 32.63 29.71 12.26
C GLY A 23 31.72 28.47 12.21
N TYR A 24 31.33 27.96 13.40
CA TYR A 24 30.51 26.73 13.53
C TYR A 24 29.10 26.84 12.93
N VAL A 25 28.58 28.03 12.66
CA VAL A 25 27.18 28.29 12.24
C VAL A 25 27.12 29.24 11.05
N GLY A 26 28.17 29.42 10.29
CA GLY A 26 28.23 30.31 9.12
C GLY A 26 28.37 29.62 7.79
N PRO A 27 28.33 30.37 6.68
CA PRO A 27 28.61 29.80 5.37
C PRO A 27 30.06 29.33 5.30
N ALA A 28 30.26 28.16 4.66
CA ALA A 28 31.59 27.65 4.34
C ALA A 28 31.76 27.62 2.82
N ILE A 29 32.99 27.89 2.36
CA ILE A 29 33.37 27.70 0.98
C ILE A 29 34.39 26.58 0.89
N ALA A 30 34.24 25.71 -0.08
CA ALA A 30 35.18 24.64 -0.34
C ALA A 30 35.70 24.67 -1.78
N LEU A 31 36.98 24.48 -1.92
CA LEU A 31 37.61 24.26 -3.22
C LEU A 31 37.45 22.78 -3.57
N THR A 32 36.76 22.49 -4.65
CA THR A 32 36.56 21.15 -5.19
C THR A 32 37.27 21.04 -6.55
N ASN A 33 37.19 19.88 -7.18
CA ASN A 33 37.68 19.73 -8.56
C ASN A 33 36.90 20.55 -9.59
N LEU A 34 35.63 20.94 -9.22
CA LEU A 34 34.75 21.78 -10.04
C LEU A 34 34.88 23.28 -9.73
N GLY A 35 35.81 23.67 -8.87
CA GLY A 35 36.01 25.06 -8.44
C GLY A 35 35.49 25.31 -7.02
N TRP A 36 35.29 26.60 -6.69
CA TRP A 36 34.82 27.02 -5.38
C TRP A 36 33.30 26.83 -5.23
N VAL A 37 32.88 26.09 -4.22
CA VAL A 37 31.47 25.81 -3.91
C VAL A 37 31.16 26.35 -2.54
N ALA A 38 30.02 27.06 -2.38
CA ALA A 38 29.54 27.58 -1.12
C ALA A 38 28.54 26.64 -0.46
N TYR A 39 28.72 26.38 0.83
CA TYR A 39 27.85 25.54 1.68
C TYR A 39 27.36 26.34 2.88
N GLY A 40 26.15 26.05 3.36
CA GLY A 40 25.61 26.56 4.62
C GLY A 40 24.76 27.82 4.49
N LYS A 41 24.30 28.34 5.66
CA LYS A 41 23.41 29.50 5.72
C LYS A 41 24.18 30.81 5.64
N CYS A 42 23.84 31.68 4.69
CA CYS A 42 24.28 33.08 4.69
C CYS A 42 23.36 33.90 5.62
N ARG A 43 23.92 34.55 6.63
CA ARG A 43 23.25 35.65 7.34
C ARG A 43 23.43 36.91 6.49
N GLY A 44 22.40 37.34 5.80
CA GLY A 44 22.34 38.63 5.11
C GLY A 44 21.06 39.34 5.48
N GLU A 45 21.17 40.63 5.74
CA GLU A 45 20.07 41.53 6.08
C GLU A 45 19.08 41.63 4.92
N SER A 46 17.78 41.64 5.26
CA SER A 46 16.62 42.24 4.58
C SER A 46 16.69 42.42 3.07
N GLY A 47 16.39 41.38 2.35
CA GLY A 47 15.91 41.35 0.96
C GLY A 47 15.14 40.07 0.72
N PRO A 48 14.16 40.01 -0.19
CA PRO A 48 13.33 38.83 -0.37
C PRO A 48 14.12 37.72 -1.07
N MET A 49 15.10 37.16 -0.41
CA MET A 49 15.70 35.89 -0.81
C MET A 49 14.87 34.78 -0.19
N SER A 50 14.20 34.07 -1.03
CA SER A 50 13.47 32.85 -0.74
C SER A 50 14.31 31.96 0.20
N ASN A 51 13.92 31.92 1.45
CA ASN A 51 14.38 30.94 2.41
C ASN A 51 13.90 29.56 1.97
N VAL A 52 14.67 28.88 1.17
CA VAL A 52 14.39 27.54 0.65
C VAL A 52 14.09 26.54 1.77
N LYS A 53 14.52 26.81 3.02
CA LYS A 53 14.17 25.97 4.17
C LYS A 53 12.89 26.37 4.93
N ALA A 54 12.44 27.61 4.89
CA ALA A 54 11.18 28.02 5.52
C ALA A 54 9.97 27.63 4.66
N VAL A 55 10.14 27.58 3.35
CA VAL A 55 9.13 27.12 2.39
C VAL A 55 8.88 25.60 2.52
N HIS A 56 9.87 24.81 2.95
CA HIS A 56 9.71 23.37 3.12
C HIS A 56 8.82 22.95 4.31
N LEU A 57 8.73 23.73 5.38
CA LEU A 57 7.97 23.32 6.58
C LEU A 57 6.45 23.52 6.46
N VAL A 58 6.00 24.46 5.64
CA VAL A 58 4.56 24.73 5.42
C VAL A 58 4.04 24.00 4.16
N LYS A 59 4.89 23.85 3.14
CA LYS A 59 4.56 23.10 1.90
C LYS A 59 4.71 21.58 2.01
N HIS A 60 5.37 21.08 3.04
CA HIS A 60 5.66 19.63 3.15
C HIS A 60 4.41 18.76 3.24
N ASN A 61 3.31 19.24 3.83
CA ASN A 61 2.08 18.48 3.87
C ASN A 61 1.37 18.45 2.50
N ASP A 62 1.37 19.57 1.78
CA ASP A 62 0.69 19.65 0.48
C ASP A 62 1.49 18.92 -0.61
N GLU A 63 2.81 19.05 -0.65
CA GLU A 63 3.67 18.30 -1.57
C GLU A 63 3.64 16.79 -1.28
N HIS A 64 3.58 16.39 -0.02
CA HIS A 64 3.46 14.98 0.36
C HIS A 64 2.09 14.42 -0.02
N ILE A 65 1.00 15.15 0.23
CA ILE A 65 -0.34 14.77 -0.22
C ILE A 65 -0.40 14.75 -1.74
N GLU A 66 0.19 15.73 -2.41
CA GLU A 66 0.24 15.79 -3.86
C GLU A 66 1.04 14.60 -4.45
N GLN A 67 2.14 14.20 -3.81
CA GLN A 67 2.90 13.03 -4.19
C GLN A 67 2.11 11.74 -3.93
N LEU A 68 1.49 11.57 -2.78
CA LEU A 68 0.61 10.42 -2.49
C LEU A 68 -0.54 10.29 -3.49
N VAL A 69 -1.12 11.42 -3.91
CA VAL A 69 -2.19 11.42 -4.90
C VAL A 69 -1.66 11.15 -6.30
N ARG A 70 -0.49 11.69 -6.66
CA ARG A 70 0.20 11.33 -7.91
C ARG A 70 0.50 9.84 -7.93
N ASP A 71 1.02 9.30 -6.85
CA ASP A 71 1.30 7.87 -6.70
C ASP A 71 0.03 7.04 -6.75
N TYR A 72 -1.08 7.50 -6.17
CA TYR A 72 -2.39 6.88 -6.30
C TYR A 72 -2.91 6.89 -7.75
N ILE A 73 -2.78 8.02 -8.45
CA ILE A 73 -3.27 8.16 -9.84
C ILE A 73 -2.35 7.44 -10.83
N THR A 74 -1.03 7.58 -10.66
CA THR A 74 -0.03 7.07 -11.62
C THR A 74 0.52 5.70 -11.24
N ASN A 75 0.71 5.47 -9.96
CA ASN A 75 1.38 4.29 -9.42
C ASN A 75 0.49 3.55 -8.46
N SER A 76 -0.77 3.39 -8.55
CA SER A 76 -1.54 2.65 -7.54
C SER A 76 -0.88 1.29 -7.17
N GLU A 77 0.43 1.37 -6.91
CA GLU A 77 1.28 0.31 -6.39
C GLU A 77 0.84 -0.14 -4.98
N MET A 78 0.07 0.74 -4.29
CA MET A 78 -0.55 0.37 -3.02
C MET A 78 -1.51 -0.83 -3.13
N ASP A 79 -2.00 -1.14 -4.32
CA ASP A 79 -3.00 -2.19 -4.54
C ASP A 79 -2.44 -3.52 -5.04
N VAL A 80 -1.22 -3.54 -5.52
CA VAL A 80 -0.55 -4.78 -5.95
C VAL A 80 0.72 -4.91 -5.14
N ARG A 81 0.86 -6.00 -4.41
CA ARG A 81 1.99 -6.22 -3.49
C ARG A 81 3.31 -5.81 -4.13
N ILE A 82 3.95 -4.82 -3.53
CA ILE A 82 5.39 -4.61 -3.72
C ILE A 82 6.06 -5.90 -3.23
N VAL A 83 6.94 -6.45 -4.04
CA VAL A 83 7.80 -7.57 -3.61
C VAL A 83 8.50 -7.10 -2.33
N LYS A 84 8.09 -7.65 -1.17
CA LYS A 84 8.80 -7.37 0.09
C LYS A 84 10.24 -7.78 -0.16
N SER A 85 11.18 -6.87 -0.01
CA SER A 85 12.60 -7.23 -0.07
C SER A 85 12.83 -8.33 0.98
N HIS A 86 13.49 -9.41 0.61
CA HIS A 86 13.83 -10.51 1.53
C HIS A 86 14.81 -10.09 2.63
N VAL A 87 15.32 -8.86 2.57
CA VAL A 87 16.21 -8.30 3.58
C VAL A 87 15.35 -7.61 4.64
N GLU A 88 15.20 -8.26 5.80
CA GLU A 88 14.59 -7.62 6.98
C GLU A 88 15.43 -6.41 7.40
N GLY A 89 14.78 -5.26 7.56
CA GLY A 89 15.43 -4.06 8.07
C GLY A 89 15.87 -4.25 9.53
N ARG A 90 16.95 -3.59 9.95
CA ARG A 90 17.47 -3.65 11.34
C ARG A 90 16.42 -3.38 12.41
N GLU A 91 15.45 -2.51 12.14
CA GLU A 91 14.33 -2.25 13.08
C GLU A 91 13.40 -3.45 13.22
N THR A 92 13.12 -4.16 12.12
CA THR A 92 12.27 -5.37 12.12
C THR A 92 12.95 -6.49 12.89
N GLU A 93 14.23 -6.73 12.64
CA GLU A 93 15.04 -7.74 13.35
C GLU A 93 15.09 -7.45 14.86
N ARG A 94 15.36 -6.18 15.24
CA ARG A 94 15.33 -5.77 16.64
C ARG A 94 13.96 -5.97 17.28
N SER A 95 12.89 -5.61 16.57
CA SER A 95 11.51 -5.77 17.05
C SER A 95 11.18 -7.23 17.30
N ASN A 96 11.52 -8.12 16.35
CA ASN A 96 11.32 -9.56 16.47
C ASN A 96 12.08 -10.14 17.68
N ARG A 97 13.34 -9.71 17.89
CA ARG A 97 14.13 -10.08 19.04
C ARG A 97 13.48 -9.63 20.36
N LEU A 98 13.05 -8.37 20.46
CA LEU A 98 12.39 -7.87 21.65
C LEU A 98 11.09 -8.62 21.94
N LEU A 99 10.24 -8.82 20.93
CA LEU A 99 9.01 -9.59 21.10
C LEU A 99 9.29 -11.02 21.58
N SER A 100 10.26 -11.71 20.99
CA SER A 100 10.58 -13.10 21.37
C SER A 100 11.15 -13.23 22.77
N THR A 101 11.96 -12.26 23.23
CA THR A 101 12.62 -12.30 24.52
C THR A 101 11.78 -11.78 25.67
N THR A 102 10.89 -10.79 25.41
CA THR A 102 10.10 -10.15 26.48
C THR A 102 8.70 -10.73 26.63
N THR A 103 8.16 -11.41 25.60
CA THR A 103 6.82 -11.99 25.69
C THR A 103 6.81 -13.26 26.51
N LYS A 104 6.01 -13.28 27.56
CA LYS A 104 5.86 -14.41 28.49
C LYS A 104 4.39 -14.67 28.80
N ARG A 105 4.01 -15.92 29.01
CA ARG A 105 2.66 -16.26 29.49
C ARG A 105 2.58 -16.00 31.00
N ILE A 106 1.51 -15.33 31.44
CA ILE A 106 1.19 -15.07 32.85
C ILE A 106 -0.27 -15.48 33.06
N GLY A 107 -0.49 -16.68 33.62
CA GLY A 107 -1.83 -17.26 33.71
C GLY A 107 -2.46 -17.44 32.35
N ASP A 108 -3.65 -16.91 32.17
CA ASP A 108 -4.41 -16.95 30.91
C ASP A 108 -4.12 -15.75 29.99
N ARG A 109 -3.09 -14.96 30.27
CA ARG A 109 -2.73 -13.79 29.46
C ARG A 109 -1.23 -13.80 29.14
N PHE A 110 -0.81 -12.87 28.29
CA PHE A 110 0.59 -12.65 27.97
C PHE A 110 1.04 -11.28 28.41
N GLU A 111 2.28 -11.23 28.94
CA GLU A 111 3.02 -10.01 29.20
C GLU A 111 4.06 -9.80 28.09
N THR A 112 4.30 -8.55 27.67
CA THR A 112 5.34 -8.20 26.70
C THR A 112 5.91 -6.81 26.98
N GLY A 113 7.11 -6.52 26.45
CA GLY A 113 7.75 -5.22 26.55
C GLY A 113 7.32 -4.25 25.45
N LEU A 114 7.58 -2.96 25.67
CA LEU A 114 7.50 -1.94 24.62
C LEU A 114 8.65 -2.12 23.63
N LEU A 115 8.43 -1.80 22.36
CA LEU A 115 9.41 -1.96 21.29
C LEU A 115 10.34 -0.74 21.19
N TRP A 116 11.26 -0.60 22.12
CA TRP A 116 12.19 0.50 22.18
C TRP A 116 13.21 0.50 21.04
N LYS A 117 13.46 1.65 20.44
CA LYS A 117 14.49 1.83 19.40
C LYS A 117 15.90 1.61 19.92
N VAL A 118 16.14 2.01 21.17
CA VAL A 118 17.43 1.91 21.88
C VAL A 118 17.22 1.30 23.26
N ASP A 119 18.26 0.76 23.86
CA ASP A 119 18.17 0.14 25.19
C ASP A 119 18.18 1.17 26.32
N ASP A 120 19.03 2.19 26.20
CA ASP A 120 19.19 3.27 27.17
C ASP A 120 18.29 4.48 26.82
N VAL A 121 16.98 4.29 26.99
CA VAL A 121 16.00 5.34 26.70
C VAL A 121 16.01 6.39 27.80
N VAL A 122 16.09 7.64 27.41
CA VAL A 122 15.90 8.80 28.28
C VAL A 122 14.82 9.68 27.69
N LEU A 123 13.73 9.88 28.44
CA LEU A 123 12.59 10.70 28.04
C LEU A 123 12.61 12.03 28.82
N PRO A 124 12.25 13.16 28.19
CA PRO A 124 12.09 14.41 28.90
C PRO A 124 10.88 14.39 29.84
N ASP A 125 10.85 15.28 30.84
CA ASP A 125 9.70 15.40 31.75
C ASP A 125 8.45 15.88 31.01
N SER A 126 7.49 14.97 30.87
CA SER A 126 6.22 15.21 30.17
C SER A 126 5.06 15.57 31.10
N LYS A 127 5.25 15.56 32.42
CA LYS A 127 4.18 15.77 33.40
C LYS A 127 3.46 17.11 33.23
N LYS A 128 4.22 18.20 33.04
CA LYS A 128 3.66 19.53 32.82
C LYS A 128 2.78 19.63 31.58
N MET A 129 3.19 18.97 30.48
CA MET A 129 2.41 18.87 29.25
C MET A 129 1.11 18.09 29.48
N ALA A 130 1.17 16.93 30.17
CA ALA A 130 0.01 16.13 30.49
C ALA A 130 -0.99 16.88 31.39
N ILE A 131 -0.55 17.60 32.42
CA ILE A 131 -1.40 18.46 33.26
C ILE A 131 -2.14 19.49 32.40
N LYS A 132 -1.43 20.21 31.53
CA LYS A 132 -2.04 21.21 30.65
C LYS A 132 -3.13 20.62 29.74
N ARG A 133 -2.90 19.43 29.22
CA ARG A 133 -3.84 18.70 28.36
C ARG A 133 -5.04 18.20 29.17
N GLN A 134 -4.84 17.71 30.40
CA GLN A 134 -5.91 17.29 31.29
C GLN A 134 -6.82 18.47 31.65
N LEU A 135 -6.27 19.63 32.03
CA LEU A 135 -7.05 20.84 32.29
C LEU A 135 -7.84 21.31 31.05
N SER A 136 -7.33 21.08 29.85
CA SER A 136 -8.07 21.39 28.62
C SER A 136 -9.23 20.40 28.40
N LEU A 137 -9.07 19.13 28.73
CA LEU A 137 -10.13 18.12 28.69
C LEU A 137 -11.23 18.44 29.69
N GLU A 138 -10.87 18.86 30.93
CA GLU A 138 -11.83 19.25 31.97
C GLU A 138 -12.71 20.43 31.54
N ARG A 139 -12.16 21.42 30.81
CA ARG A 139 -12.97 22.51 30.23
C ARG A 139 -14.02 21.97 29.26
N LYS A 140 -13.70 20.95 28.47
CA LYS A 140 -14.67 20.30 27.58
C LYS A 140 -15.78 19.61 28.37
N PHE A 141 -15.45 19.00 29.50
CA PHE A 141 -16.45 18.35 30.38
C PHE A 141 -17.50 19.32 30.92
N ILE A 142 -17.09 20.56 31.20
CA ILE A 142 -18.01 21.63 31.65
C ILE A 142 -19.06 21.96 30.56
N HIS A 143 -18.66 21.92 29.30
CA HIS A 143 -19.52 22.26 28.17
C HIS A 143 -20.37 21.06 27.67
N ASP A 144 -19.98 19.82 28.01
CA ASP A 144 -20.64 18.60 27.56
C ASP A 144 -20.76 17.58 28.71
N PRO A 145 -21.82 17.68 29.55
CA PRO A 145 -22.02 16.79 30.69
C PRO A 145 -22.26 15.33 30.31
N GLU A 146 -22.83 15.06 29.12
CA GLU A 146 -23.05 13.68 28.66
C GLU A 146 -21.74 13.03 28.29
N TYR A 147 -20.88 13.76 27.58
CA TYR A 147 -19.53 13.33 27.27
C TYR A 147 -18.73 13.07 28.55
N TYR A 148 -18.82 13.97 29.54
CA TYR A 148 -18.17 13.80 30.84
C TYR A 148 -18.61 12.52 31.56
N LYS A 149 -19.91 12.28 31.66
CA LYS A 149 -20.44 11.05 32.29
C LYS A 149 -19.88 9.80 31.63
N LYS A 150 -20.00 9.70 30.29
CA LYS A 150 -19.46 8.56 29.52
C LYS A 150 -17.96 8.38 29.71
N TYR A 151 -17.24 9.49 29.89
CA TYR A 151 -15.79 9.44 30.10
C TYR A 151 -15.45 8.88 31.48
N CYS A 152 -16.14 9.32 32.54
CA CYS A 152 -15.97 8.79 33.89
C CYS A 152 -16.31 7.29 33.93
N ASP A 153 -17.45 6.90 33.36
CA ASP A 153 -17.89 5.50 33.32
C ASP A 153 -16.81 4.60 32.66
N LEU A 154 -16.14 5.09 31.60
CA LEU A 154 -15.06 4.36 30.94
C LEU A 154 -13.79 4.28 31.79
N MET A 155 -13.41 5.36 32.48
CA MET A 155 -12.22 5.37 33.37
C MET A 155 -12.43 4.43 34.55
N GLU A 156 -13.63 4.41 35.15
CA GLU A 156 -14.00 3.49 36.22
C GLU A 156 -13.95 2.04 35.71
N ALA A 157 -14.51 1.76 34.53
CA ALA A 157 -14.44 0.43 33.91
C ALA A 157 -13.00 -0.01 33.60
N TYR A 158 -12.08 0.92 33.26
CA TYR A 158 -10.66 0.60 33.08
C TYR A 158 -9.98 0.25 34.40
N GLU A 159 -10.34 0.89 35.50
CA GLU A 159 -9.83 0.56 36.84
C GLU A 159 -10.38 -0.79 37.31
N GLU A 160 -11.69 -1.04 37.18
CA GLU A 160 -12.33 -2.33 37.50
C GLU A 160 -11.73 -3.52 36.72
N LYS A 161 -11.44 -3.32 35.41
CA LYS A 161 -10.79 -4.34 34.56
C LYS A 161 -9.29 -4.44 34.80
N SER A 162 -8.73 -3.66 35.72
CA SER A 162 -7.28 -3.58 35.98
C SER A 162 -6.45 -3.22 34.75
N TYR A 163 -7.00 -2.39 33.85
CA TYR A 163 -6.25 -1.83 32.72
C TYR A 163 -5.39 -0.65 33.16
N ILE A 164 -5.87 0.10 34.18
CA ILE A 164 -5.13 1.15 34.85
C ILE A 164 -5.01 0.84 36.34
N ARG A 165 -3.94 1.32 36.96
CA ARG A 165 -3.72 1.19 38.39
C ARG A 165 -3.27 2.55 38.95
N HIS A 166 -3.89 2.95 40.08
CA HIS A 166 -3.43 4.12 40.83
C HIS A 166 -2.04 3.87 41.44
N ILE A 167 -1.13 4.85 41.32
CA ILE A 167 0.21 4.78 41.88
C ILE A 167 0.22 5.53 43.20
N THR A 168 0.68 4.90 44.28
CA THR A 168 0.83 5.51 45.57
C THR A 168 2.22 6.14 45.74
N SER A 169 2.34 7.19 46.57
CA SER A 169 3.58 7.94 46.77
C SER A 169 4.77 7.09 47.22
N ASN A 170 4.51 5.91 47.82
CA ASN A 170 5.54 4.99 48.28
C ASN A 170 6.10 4.07 47.16
N GLU A 171 5.48 4.05 45.98
CA GLU A 171 5.88 3.20 44.84
C GLU A 171 6.72 3.96 43.79
N LEU A 172 7.16 5.19 44.09
CA LEU A 172 7.84 6.10 43.16
C LEU A 172 9.31 5.74 42.88
N GLU A 173 9.84 4.58 43.36
CA GLU A 173 11.14 4.04 42.94
C GLU A 173 11.07 3.38 41.52
N VAL A 174 10.83 4.21 40.53
CA VAL A 174 10.79 3.77 39.14
C VAL A 174 11.95 4.43 38.38
N ASP A 175 12.43 3.76 37.34
CA ASP A 175 13.42 4.33 36.42
C ASP A 175 12.88 5.65 35.81
N LYS A 176 13.21 6.76 36.46
CA LYS A 176 12.81 8.13 36.06
C LYS A 176 13.21 8.44 34.61
N LYS A 177 14.19 7.73 34.06
CA LYS A 177 14.65 7.93 32.68
C LYS A 177 13.59 7.57 31.65
N LYS A 178 12.74 6.58 31.95
CA LYS A 178 11.69 6.10 31.04
C LYS A 178 10.29 6.63 31.40
N GLU A 179 10.19 7.53 32.38
CA GLU A 179 8.89 8.04 32.81
C GLU A 179 8.26 8.93 31.73
N TRP A 180 6.99 8.61 31.37
CA TRP A 180 6.23 9.40 30.41
C TRP A 180 4.76 9.47 30.78
N PHE A 181 4.21 10.68 30.80
CA PHE A 181 2.80 10.94 31.05
C PHE A 181 2.07 11.15 29.73
N LEU A 182 1.16 10.23 29.41
CA LEU A 182 0.34 10.26 28.21
C LEU A 182 -0.86 11.18 28.39
N PRO A 183 -1.03 12.24 27.59
CA PRO A 183 -2.32 12.89 27.50
C PRO A 183 -3.38 11.94 26.97
N HIS A 184 -4.63 12.10 27.38
CA HIS A 184 -5.72 11.28 26.87
C HIS A 184 -6.94 12.13 26.55
N PHE A 185 -7.75 11.62 25.61
CA PHE A 185 -8.99 12.27 25.19
C PHE A 185 -9.97 11.24 24.60
N GLY A 186 -11.26 11.57 24.65
CA GLY A 186 -12.28 10.70 24.10
C GLY A 186 -12.61 11.05 22.65
N VAL A 187 -12.78 10.03 21.84
CA VAL A 187 -13.21 10.10 20.45
C VAL A 187 -14.58 9.44 20.31
N LEU A 188 -15.55 10.21 19.83
CA LEU A 188 -16.87 9.70 19.46
C LEU A 188 -16.80 9.11 18.04
N ASN A 189 -17.36 7.93 17.87
CA ASN A 189 -17.44 7.32 16.54
C ASN A 189 -18.68 7.85 15.79
N PRO A 190 -18.54 8.61 14.68
CA PRO A 190 -19.69 9.14 13.94
C PRO A 190 -20.63 8.05 13.40
N ASN A 191 -20.09 6.85 13.15
CA ASN A 191 -20.87 5.71 12.63
C ASN A 191 -21.52 4.87 13.74
N LYS A 192 -21.25 5.15 15.02
CA LYS A 192 -21.85 4.49 16.19
C LYS A 192 -22.15 5.57 17.22
N PRO A 193 -23.29 6.27 17.08
CA PRO A 193 -23.67 7.34 17.98
C PRO A 193 -23.66 6.85 19.44
N GLY A 194 -23.09 7.65 20.31
CA GLY A 194 -23.01 7.34 21.74
C GLY A 194 -21.83 6.47 22.19
N LYS A 195 -21.06 5.84 21.30
CA LYS A 195 -19.86 5.08 21.68
C LYS A 195 -18.64 5.97 21.78
N LEU A 196 -18.15 6.17 22.99
CA LEU A 196 -16.90 6.87 23.29
C LEU A 196 -15.72 5.87 23.32
N ARG A 197 -14.54 6.29 22.86
CA ARG A 197 -13.26 5.58 23.04
C ARG A 197 -12.26 6.55 23.64
N ILE A 198 -11.52 6.12 24.65
CA ILE A 198 -10.38 6.88 25.17
C ILE A 198 -9.15 6.54 24.36
N VAL A 199 -8.46 7.56 23.86
CA VAL A 199 -7.22 7.46 23.12
C VAL A 199 -6.12 8.11 23.95
N PHE A 200 -4.97 7.43 24.06
CA PHE A 200 -3.79 7.90 24.78
C PHE A 200 -2.80 8.46 23.75
N ASP A 201 -2.49 9.76 23.88
CA ASP A 201 -1.71 10.48 22.86
C ASP A 201 -0.20 10.25 23.04
N ALA A 202 0.27 9.12 22.54
CA ALA A 202 1.70 8.78 22.52
C ALA A 202 2.51 9.57 21.47
N ALA A 203 1.85 10.39 20.65
CA ALA A 203 2.50 11.30 19.70
C ALA A 203 2.69 12.72 20.26
N ALA A 204 2.14 13.03 21.45
CA ALA A 204 2.37 14.30 22.10
C ALA A 204 3.87 14.53 22.38
N GLU A 205 4.37 15.70 22.03
CA GLU A 205 5.81 16.02 22.09
C GLU A 205 6.16 16.95 23.23
N VAL A 206 7.33 16.71 23.82
CA VAL A 206 8.03 17.60 24.73
C VAL A 206 9.48 17.69 24.24
N ASP A 207 10.00 18.90 24.05
CA ASP A 207 11.35 19.15 23.53
C ASP A 207 11.67 18.39 22.23
N GLY A 208 10.66 18.21 21.37
CA GLY A 208 10.78 17.48 20.09
C GLY A 208 10.82 15.96 20.23
N VAL A 209 10.57 15.41 21.42
CA VAL A 209 10.50 13.96 21.70
C VAL A 209 9.07 13.57 22.06
N SER A 210 8.58 12.47 21.49
CA SER A 210 7.33 11.81 21.90
C SER A 210 7.60 10.35 22.23
N LEU A 211 6.70 9.71 22.98
CA LEU A 211 6.82 8.27 23.22
C LEU A 211 6.91 7.50 21.90
N ASN A 212 6.05 7.81 20.93
CA ASN A 212 6.05 7.16 19.61
C ASN A 212 7.34 7.41 18.82
N SER A 213 8.06 8.52 19.03
CA SER A 213 9.35 8.75 18.37
C SER A 213 10.44 7.81 18.86
N MET A 214 10.33 7.30 20.10
CA MET A 214 11.27 6.37 20.73
C MET A 214 10.88 4.90 20.57
N LEU A 215 9.68 4.61 20.05
CA LEU A 215 9.21 3.27 19.79
C LEU A 215 9.36 2.90 18.30
N MET A 216 9.61 1.62 18.03
CA MET A 216 9.50 1.02 16.70
C MET A 216 8.03 0.66 16.41
N THR A 217 7.66 0.58 15.14
CA THR A 217 6.30 0.14 14.75
C THR A 217 6.09 -1.35 15.03
N GLY A 218 7.17 -2.13 15.00
CA GLY A 218 7.14 -3.59 15.06
C GLY A 218 7.13 -4.22 13.67
N PRO A 219 7.22 -5.56 13.61
CA PRO A 219 7.21 -6.30 12.36
C PRO A 219 5.85 -6.14 11.66
N ASP A 220 5.88 -6.02 10.32
CA ASP A 220 4.68 -6.06 9.49
C ASP A 220 4.19 -7.51 9.35
N GLY A 221 3.54 -8.00 10.40
CA GLY A 221 2.98 -9.35 10.48
C GLY A 221 1.50 -9.43 10.07
N TYR A 222 0.95 -8.35 9.51
CA TYR A 222 -0.44 -8.34 9.12
C TYR A 222 -0.68 -9.15 7.84
N GLN A 223 -1.79 -9.86 7.83
CA GLN A 223 -2.30 -10.45 6.59
C GLN A 223 -2.86 -9.34 5.71
N SER A 224 -2.68 -9.47 4.40
CA SER A 224 -3.30 -8.55 3.45
C SER A 224 -4.82 -8.62 3.58
N LEU A 225 -5.47 -7.46 3.73
CA LEU A 225 -6.93 -7.36 3.77
C LEU A 225 -7.57 -8.01 2.53
N THR A 226 -7.01 -7.78 1.36
CA THR A 226 -7.50 -8.34 0.10
C THR A 226 -7.40 -9.87 0.10
N ASP A 227 -6.31 -10.44 0.67
CA ASP A 227 -6.12 -11.89 0.73
C ASP A 227 -7.13 -12.55 1.67
N ILE A 228 -7.39 -11.93 2.84
CA ILE A 228 -8.41 -12.41 3.77
C ILE A 228 -9.78 -12.41 3.09
N LEU A 229 -10.12 -11.32 2.41
CA LEU A 229 -11.39 -11.22 1.68
C LEU A 229 -11.47 -12.21 0.51
N MET A 230 -10.37 -12.50 -0.21
CA MET A 230 -10.34 -13.54 -1.25
C MET A 230 -10.55 -14.92 -0.66
N ARG A 231 -9.86 -15.26 0.45
CA ARG A 231 -10.08 -16.53 1.15
C ARG A 231 -11.49 -16.68 1.70
N PHE A 232 -12.10 -15.58 2.19
CA PHE A 232 -13.48 -15.58 2.65
C PHE A 232 -14.50 -15.96 1.58
N ARG A 233 -14.13 -15.83 0.30
CA ARG A 233 -14.97 -16.18 -0.85
C ARG A 233 -14.89 -17.63 -1.30
N GLN A 234 -14.01 -18.44 -0.72
CA GLN A 234 -13.69 -19.77 -1.23
C GLN A 234 -14.71 -20.86 -0.87
N LYS A 235 -15.40 -20.72 0.28
CA LYS A 235 -16.33 -21.76 0.81
C LYS A 235 -17.69 -21.18 1.14
N PRO A 236 -18.75 -22.04 1.15
CA PRO A 236 -20.13 -21.56 1.26
C PRO A 236 -20.50 -20.95 2.62
N ILE A 237 -19.97 -21.45 3.74
CA ILE A 237 -20.35 -20.96 5.06
C ILE A 237 -19.35 -19.88 5.49
N GLY A 238 -19.79 -18.62 5.48
CA GLY A 238 -19.00 -17.48 5.95
C GLY A 238 -19.22 -17.21 7.43
N VAL A 239 -18.15 -16.88 8.17
CA VAL A 239 -18.21 -16.49 9.59
C VAL A 239 -17.32 -15.29 9.83
N CYS A 240 -17.84 -14.30 10.56
CA CYS A 240 -17.09 -13.15 11.05
C CYS A 240 -17.25 -13.02 12.57
N ALA A 241 -16.20 -12.52 13.25
CA ALA A 241 -16.23 -12.19 14.67
C ALA A 241 -15.18 -11.12 14.99
N ASP A 242 -15.27 -10.50 16.17
CA ASP A 242 -14.41 -9.38 16.62
C ASP A 242 -13.75 -9.74 17.97
N ILE A 243 -12.45 -9.51 18.14
CA ILE A 243 -11.77 -9.66 19.42
C ILE A 243 -12.06 -8.43 20.29
N ALA A 244 -12.66 -8.65 21.46
CA ALA A 244 -12.98 -7.59 22.38
C ALA A 244 -11.72 -6.92 22.93
N GLU A 245 -11.61 -5.60 22.79
CA GLU A 245 -10.57 -4.78 23.41
C GLU A 245 -9.15 -5.38 23.25
N MET A 246 -8.83 -5.91 22.07
CA MET A 246 -7.65 -6.75 21.78
C MET A 246 -6.35 -6.23 22.39
N PHE A 247 -6.07 -4.93 22.29
CA PHE A 247 -4.81 -4.37 22.81
C PHE A 247 -4.74 -4.41 24.32
N HIS A 248 -5.87 -4.16 25.01
CA HIS A 248 -5.96 -4.20 26.46
C HIS A 248 -5.85 -5.63 27.05
N GLN A 249 -5.88 -6.67 26.21
CA GLN A 249 -5.68 -8.03 26.68
C GLN A 249 -4.18 -8.36 26.87
N VAL A 250 -3.29 -7.58 26.30
CA VAL A 250 -1.84 -7.79 26.41
C VAL A 250 -1.28 -6.94 27.55
N ILE A 251 -0.66 -7.61 28.53
CA ILE A 251 -0.08 -6.98 29.72
C ILE A 251 1.28 -6.38 29.33
N ILE A 252 1.58 -5.18 29.82
CA ILE A 252 2.90 -4.56 29.72
C ILE A 252 3.76 -4.97 30.91
N ARG A 253 5.01 -5.40 30.63
CA ARG A 253 5.97 -5.75 31.68
C ARG A 253 6.21 -4.57 32.61
N LYS A 254 6.47 -4.86 33.89
CA LYS A 254 6.58 -3.87 34.96
C LYS A 254 7.61 -2.75 34.65
N GLU A 255 8.73 -3.09 34.03
CA GLU A 255 9.82 -2.18 33.71
C GLU A 255 9.46 -1.12 32.64
N ASP A 256 8.40 -1.33 31.87
CA ASP A 256 7.99 -0.42 30.81
C ASP A 256 6.70 0.37 31.14
N ARG A 257 6.00 0.03 32.26
CA ARG A 257 4.73 0.70 32.63
C ARG A 257 4.89 2.18 32.93
N CYS A 258 6.06 2.58 33.49
CA CYS A 258 6.36 3.96 33.75
C CYS A 258 6.31 4.87 32.51
N ALA A 259 6.50 4.31 31.32
CA ALA A 259 6.37 5.02 30.06
C ALA A 259 4.91 5.21 29.60
N GLN A 260 3.94 4.68 30.35
CA GLN A 260 2.52 4.80 30.05
C GLN A 260 1.74 5.29 31.27
N ARG A 261 2.25 6.30 31.95
CA ARG A 261 1.52 6.98 33.04
C ARG A 261 0.48 7.93 32.48
N ILE A 262 -0.59 8.14 33.24
CA ILE A 262 -1.65 9.11 32.94
C ILE A 262 -1.99 9.91 34.19
N LEU A 263 -2.54 11.08 33.99
CA LEU A 263 -3.05 11.95 35.06
C LEU A 263 -4.59 11.97 34.98
N TRP A 264 -5.26 11.64 36.06
CA TRP A 264 -6.70 11.64 36.09
C TRP A 264 -7.27 12.07 37.45
N ARG A 265 -8.38 12.78 37.44
CA ARG A 265 -9.26 13.02 38.57
C ARG A 265 -10.71 13.07 38.12
N LYS A 266 -11.61 12.59 38.96
CA LYS A 266 -13.04 12.55 38.64
C LYS A 266 -13.61 13.98 38.65
N ASN A 267 -13.39 14.76 39.74
CA ASN A 267 -13.91 16.13 39.83
C ASN A 267 -12.76 17.13 39.70
N PRO A 268 -13.00 18.28 39.08
CA PRO A 268 -11.96 19.34 38.95
C PRO A 268 -11.39 19.87 40.28
N GLY A 269 -12.15 19.72 41.41
CA GLY A 269 -11.71 20.09 42.76
C GLY A 269 -10.86 19.03 43.46
N ASP A 270 -10.81 17.79 42.96
CA ASP A 270 -10.05 16.69 43.55
C ASP A 270 -8.55 16.86 43.26
N GLU A 271 -7.71 16.20 44.04
CA GLU A 271 -6.30 16.09 43.75
C GLU A 271 -6.06 15.29 42.48
N MET A 272 -5.11 15.75 41.64
CA MET A 272 -4.71 15.04 40.43
C MET A 272 -3.96 13.77 40.82
N LYS A 273 -4.53 12.60 40.48
CA LYS A 273 -3.94 11.28 40.77
C LYS A 273 -3.13 10.78 39.58
N GLU A 274 -2.07 10.05 39.88
CA GLU A 274 -1.24 9.37 38.90
C GLU A 274 -1.70 7.92 38.77
N TYR A 275 -1.91 7.48 37.54
CA TYR A 275 -2.18 6.08 37.19
C TYR A 275 -1.12 5.59 36.22
N GLU A 276 -0.91 4.29 36.20
CA GLU A 276 -0.11 3.62 35.15
C GLU A 276 -0.99 2.64 34.38
N MET A 277 -0.77 2.58 33.07
CA MET A 277 -1.39 1.55 32.23
C MET A 277 -0.69 0.20 32.48
N GLN A 278 -1.51 -0.80 32.85
CA GLN A 278 -1.05 -2.17 33.05
C GLN A 278 -0.98 -2.97 31.74
N VAL A 279 -1.64 -2.46 30.71
CA VAL A 279 -1.87 -3.12 29.44
C VAL A 279 -1.48 -2.22 28.26
N MET A 280 -1.41 -2.77 27.07
CA MET A 280 -1.14 -2.00 25.86
C MET A 280 -2.24 -0.98 25.56
N THR A 281 -1.83 0.22 25.17
CA THR A 281 -2.72 1.36 24.94
C THR A 281 -3.09 1.53 23.48
N PHE A 282 -4.29 2.09 23.24
CA PHE A 282 -4.62 2.70 21.96
C PHE A 282 -3.88 4.03 21.82
N GLY A 283 -2.91 4.10 20.89
CA GLY A 283 -2.10 5.28 20.61
C GLY A 283 -0.61 5.00 20.57
N ALA A 284 -0.11 4.00 21.29
CA ALA A 284 1.28 3.57 21.16
C ALA A 284 1.51 2.85 19.82
N LYS A 285 2.53 3.28 19.11
CA LYS A 285 2.88 2.85 17.74
C LYS A 285 3.13 1.34 17.62
N CYS A 286 3.64 0.70 18.69
CA CYS A 286 3.93 -0.73 18.71
C CYS A 286 2.76 -1.62 19.11
N SER A 287 1.68 -1.08 19.70
CA SER A 287 0.57 -1.89 20.23
C SER A 287 -0.05 -2.84 19.20
N PRO A 288 -0.31 -2.43 17.95
CA PRO A 288 -0.89 -3.31 16.97
C PRO A 288 -0.01 -4.54 16.64
N ALA A 289 1.28 -4.32 16.38
CA ALA A 289 2.22 -5.40 16.04
C ALA A 289 2.45 -6.35 17.23
N SER A 290 2.55 -5.82 18.45
CA SER A 290 2.74 -6.62 19.64
C SER A 290 1.51 -7.48 19.96
N ALA A 291 0.31 -6.93 19.85
CA ALA A 291 -0.94 -7.69 20.05
C ALA A 291 -1.11 -8.80 19.00
N GLN A 292 -0.78 -8.51 17.74
CA GLN A 292 -0.78 -9.50 16.68
C GLN A 292 0.23 -10.63 16.95
N TYR A 293 1.44 -10.28 17.39
CA TYR A 293 2.47 -11.26 17.76
C TYR A 293 1.99 -12.17 18.90
N VAL A 294 1.42 -11.59 19.96
CA VAL A 294 0.90 -12.34 21.12
C VAL A 294 -0.23 -13.28 20.71
N LYS A 295 -1.19 -12.80 19.92
CA LYS A 295 -2.29 -13.62 19.39
C LYS A 295 -1.75 -14.82 18.59
N ASN A 296 -0.81 -14.58 17.69
CA ASN A 296 -0.23 -15.63 16.86
C ASN A 296 0.59 -16.63 17.70
N ARG A 297 1.37 -16.14 18.68
CA ARG A 297 2.13 -16.99 19.60
C ARG A 297 1.21 -17.89 20.42
N ASN A 298 0.14 -17.32 20.98
CA ASN A 298 -0.87 -18.10 21.69
C ASN A 298 -1.45 -19.22 20.80
N ALA A 299 -1.80 -18.91 19.55
CA ALA A 299 -2.36 -19.88 18.63
C ALA A 299 -1.35 -21.01 18.32
N LEU A 300 -0.08 -20.68 18.08
CA LEU A 300 0.95 -21.65 17.73
C LEU A 300 1.20 -22.70 18.82
N GLU A 301 0.91 -22.43 20.10
CA GLU A 301 1.00 -23.40 21.19
C GLU A 301 0.01 -24.57 21.01
N PHE A 302 -1.05 -24.39 20.19
CA PHE A 302 -2.08 -25.40 19.94
C PHE A 302 -2.03 -26.00 18.53
N LYS A 303 -0.94 -25.79 17.80
CA LYS A 303 -0.83 -26.17 16.37
C LYS A 303 -1.03 -27.66 16.14
N GLU A 304 -0.54 -28.52 17.03
CA GLU A 304 -0.67 -29.97 16.93
C GLU A 304 -2.09 -30.45 17.27
N SER A 305 -2.75 -29.81 18.24
CA SER A 305 -4.06 -30.21 18.72
C SER A 305 -5.22 -29.70 17.85
N TYR A 306 -5.08 -28.47 17.30
CA TYR A 306 -6.13 -27.76 16.55
C TYR A 306 -5.58 -27.09 15.29
N PRO A 307 -5.04 -27.84 14.31
CA PRO A 307 -4.34 -27.27 13.15
C PRO A 307 -5.23 -26.35 12.29
N ASP A 308 -6.52 -26.70 12.11
CA ASP A 308 -7.48 -25.90 11.33
C ASP A 308 -7.75 -24.57 12.01
N ALA A 309 -7.99 -24.57 13.32
CA ALA A 309 -8.24 -23.37 14.10
C ALA A 309 -7.00 -22.45 14.14
N VAL A 310 -5.83 -23.00 14.32
CA VAL A 310 -4.57 -22.24 14.32
C VAL A 310 -4.31 -21.60 12.95
N ASN A 311 -4.52 -22.34 11.87
CA ASN A 311 -4.41 -21.79 10.52
C ASN A 311 -5.39 -20.64 10.28
N ALA A 312 -6.65 -20.77 10.74
CA ALA A 312 -7.65 -19.72 10.66
C ALA A 312 -7.23 -18.47 11.47
N ILE A 313 -6.71 -18.65 12.70
CA ILE A 313 -6.24 -17.55 13.55
C ILE A 313 -5.08 -16.80 12.89
N ILE A 314 -4.13 -17.49 12.30
CA ILE A 314 -2.93 -16.86 11.71
C ILE A 314 -3.24 -16.19 10.39
N LYS A 315 -4.00 -16.84 9.49
CA LYS A 315 -4.22 -16.36 8.12
C LYS A 315 -5.43 -15.47 7.94
N ASN A 316 -6.46 -15.61 8.78
CA ASN A 316 -7.78 -15.03 8.54
C ASN A 316 -8.26 -14.06 9.64
N HIS A 317 -7.30 -13.47 10.37
CA HIS A 317 -7.54 -12.30 11.20
C HIS A 317 -6.91 -11.06 10.57
N TYR A 318 -7.69 -9.99 10.48
CA TYR A 318 -7.21 -8.64 10.23
C TYR A 318 -7.28 -7.85 11.53
N VAL A 319 -6.14 -7.76 12.23
CA VAL A 319 -6.04 -7.19 13.59
C VAL A 319 -6.97 -7.94 14.55
N ASP A 320 -8.13 -7.39 14.86
CA ASP A 320 -9.16 -7.90 15.76
C ASP A 320 -10.30 -8.65 15.05
N ASP A 321 -10.48 -8.45 13.74
CA ASP A 321 -11.55 -9.07 12.97
C ASP A 321 -11.18 -10.47 12.46
N LEU A 322 -11.86 -11.52 12.91
CA LEU A 322 -11.84 -12.85 12.30
C LEU A 322 -12.80 -12.86 11.10
N VAL A 323 -12.29 -13.24 9.92
CA VAL A 323 -13.08 -13.39 8.69
C VAL A 323 -12.71 -14.68 8.01
N HIS A 324 -13.50 -15.72 8.15
CA HIS A 324 -13.18 -17.05 7.64
C HIS A 324 -14.40 -17.74 7.01
N CYS A 325 -14.16 -18.78 6.19
CA CYS A 325 -15.23 -19.58 5.60
C CYS A 325 -14.98 -21.09 5.73
N PHE A 326 -16.07 -21.86 5.72
CA PHE A 326 -16.06 -23.30 5.96
C PHE A 326 -16.87 -24.05 4.88
N SER A 327 -16.54 -25.32 4.69
CA SER A 327 -17.20 -26.18 3.70
C SER A 327 -18.59 -26.66 4.16
N SER A 328 -18.80 -26.80 5.49
CA SER A 328 -20.08 -27.20 6.07
C SER A 328 -20.37 -26.47 7.38
N GLU A 329 -21.62 -26.47 7.80
CA GLU A 329 -22.08 -25.86 9.04
C GLU A 329 -21.45 -26.51 10.27
N GLU A 330 -21.29 -27.84 10.26
CA GLU A 330 -20.66 -28.62 11.34
C GLU A 330 -19.19 -28.25 11.49
N SER A 331 -18.46 -28.15 10.36
CA SER A 331 -17.05 -27.74 10.39
C SER A 331 -16.89 -26.31 10.90
N ALA A 332 -17.83 -25.42 10.56
CA ALA A 332 -17.82 -24.05 11.06
C ALA A 332 -18.00 -24.02 12.58
N VAL A 333 -18.99 -24.73 13.11
CA VAL A 333 -19.24 -24.78 14.56
C VAL A 333 -18.06 -25.40 15.31
N ARG A 334 -17.50 -26.52 14.83
CA ARG A 334 -16.36 -27.19 15.46
C ARG A 334 -15.15 -26.27 15.53
N VAL A 335 -14.70 -25.78 14.37
CA VAL A 335 -13.46 -24.98 14.30
C VAL A 335 -13.60 -23.64 15.00
N VAL A 336 -14.77 -22.99 14.94
CA VAL A 336 -14.97 -21.72 15.66
C VAL A 336 -14.97 -21.93 17.18
N LYS A 337 -15.51 -23.04 17.71
CA LYS A 337 -15.35 -23.38 19.13
C LYS A 337 -13.89 -23.56 19.52
N GLU A 338 -13.12 -24.28 18.71
CA GLU A 338 -11.67 -24.44 18.91
C GLU A 338 -10.95 -23.07 18.88
N ILE A 339 -11.31 -22.15 17.95
CA ILE A 339 -10.77 -20.79 17.91
C ILE A 339 -11.10 -20.02 19.19
N VAL A 340 -12.35 -20.08 19.66
CA VAL A 340 -12.78 -19.42 20.91
C VAL A 340 -11.98 -19.95 22.10
N ASP A 341 -11.81 -21.26 22.20
CA ASP A 341 -11.05 -21.87 23.29
C ASP A 341 -9.56 -21.47 23.28
N ILE A 342 -8.95 -21.44 22.09
CA ILE A 342 -7.56 -20.97 21.92
C ILE A 342 -7.45 -19.50 22.34
N HIS A 343 -8.34 -18.65 21.87
CA HIS A 343 -8.32 -17.22 22.19
C HIS A 343 -8.52 -17.00 23.70
N LYS A 344 -9.49 -17.69 24.33
CA LYS A 344 -9.74 -17.60 25.77
C LYS A 344 -8.50 -17.94 26.59
N LYS A 345 -7.75 -18.97 26.19
CA LYS A 345 -6.47 -19.35 26.83
C LYS A 345 -5.37 -18.29 26.67
N GLY A 346 -5.52 -17.31 25.80
CA GLY A 346 -4.63 -16.16 25.64
C GLY A 346 -5.20 -14.86 26.20
N GLY A 347 -6.36 -14.92 26.90
CA GLY A 347 -7.07 -13.77 27.45
C GLY A 347 -7.89 -12.98 26.41
N PHE A 348 -7.99 -13.47 25.17
CA PHE A 348 -8.78 -12.83 24.13
C PHE A 348 -10.22 -13.37 24.12
N GLU A 349 -11.18 -12.49 24.00
CA GLU A 349 -12.60 -12.83 23.90
C GLU A 349 -13.11 -12.50 22.51
N LEU A 350 -13.63 -13.53 21.80
CA LEU A 350 -14.33 -13.36 20.53
C LEU A 350 -15.81 -13.08 20.77
N ARG A 351 -16.34 -12.09 20.06
CA ARG A 351 -17.76 -11.68 20.17
C ARG A 351 -18.30 -11.19 18.83
N LYS A 352 -19.61 -10.86 18.79
CA LYS A 352 -20.32 -10.36 17.60
C LYS A 352 -20.21 -11.31 16.41
N PHE A 353 -20.50 -12.57 16.66
CA PHE A 353 -20.52 -13.56 15.61
C PHE A 353 -21.60 -13.27 14.57
N VAL A 354 -21.21 -13.38 13.30
CA VAL A 354 -22.09 -13.21 12.14
C VAL A 354 -21.82 -14.32 11.14
N SER A 355 -22.88 -14.97 10.64
CA SER A 355 -22.78 -16.00 9.60
C SER A 355 -24.00 -15.97 8.68
N ASN A 356 -23.84 -16.48 7.43
CA ASN A 356 -24.97 -16.77 6.54
C ASN A 356 -25.68 -18.10 6.90
N SER A 357 -25.13 -18.91 7.83
CA SER A 357 -25.74 -20.14 8.32
C SER A 357 -26.67 -19.87 9.49
N LYS A 358 -27.92 -20.28 9.36
CA LYS A 358 -28.92 -20.22 10.46
C LYS A 358 -28.56 -21.17 11.60
N PHE A 359 -27.98 -22.34 11.27
CA PHE A 359 -27.56 -23.33 12.27
C PHE A 359 -26.43 -22.76 13.14
N PHE A 360 -25.41 -22.18 12.51
CA PHE A 360 -24.29 -21.54 13.20
C PHE A 360 -24.78 -20.42 14.13
N ASN A 361 -25.65 -19.52 13.63
CA ASN A 361 -26.19 -18.40 14.41
C ASN A 361 -27.03 -18.89 15.62
N LYS A 362 -27.71 -20.05 15.52
CA LYS A 362 -28.43 -20.65 16.64
C LYS A 362 -27.50 -21.19 17.73
N VAL A 363 -26.32 -21.75 17.32
CA VAL A 363 -25.34 -22.34 18.27
C VAL A 363 -24.59 -21.27 19.05
N PHE A 364 -24.18 -20.19 18.39
CA PHE A 364 -23.40 -19.10 19.02
C PHE A 364 -24.26 -18.01 19.64
N GLY A 365 -25.59 -18.10 19.53
CA GLY A 365 -26.60 -17.33 20.29
C GLY A 365 -26.76 -15.87 19.83
N ASN A 366 -27.95 -15.32 20.13
CA ASN A 366 -28.37 -13.97 19.72
C ASN A 366 -27.85 -12.84 20.61
N GLU A 367 -27.11 -13.09 21.68
CA GLU A 367 -26.78 -12.05 22.66
C GLU A 367 -25.71 -11.08 22.23
N GLN A 368 -25.03 -11.36 21.09
CA GLN A 368 -23.94 -10.51 20.59
C GLN A 368 -23.94 -10.32 19.07
N VAL A 369 -25.08 -10.40 18.42
CA VAL A 369 -25.16 -10.12 16.98
C VAL A 369 -24.94 -8.63 16.75
N ALA A 370 -24.04 -8.29 15.81
CA ALA A 370 -23.86 -6.90 15.41
C ALA A 370 -25.15 -6.34 14.79
N GLU A 371 -25.53 -5.11 15.15
CA GLU A 371 -26.72 -4.48 14.59
C GLU A 371 -26.58 -4.40 13.05
N PRO A 372 -27.62 -4.82 12.29
CA PRO A 372 -27.59 -4.77 10.84
C PRO A 372 -27.58 -3.33 10.34
N ILE A 373 -26.86 -3.12 9.23
CA ILE A 373 -26.78 -1.82 8.55
C ILE A 373 -27.75 -1.85 7.38
N THR A 374 -28.68 -0.91 7.32
CA THR A 374 -29.58 -0.70 6.17
C THR A 374 -28.85 0.13 5.12
N LEU A 375 -28.66 -0.37 3.90
CA LEU A 375 -28.01 0.31 2.79
C LEU A 375 -28.96 1.08 1.89
N ASP A 376 -30.21 0.61 1.80
CA ASP A 376 -31.31 1.22 1.05
C ASP A 376 -32.52 1.38 1.97
N ARG A 377 -33.52 2.16 1.53
CA ARG A 377 -34.82 2.31 2.21
C ARG A 377 -35.63 1.01 2.34
N ASP A 378 -35.07 -0.10 1.82
CA ASP A 378 -35.64 -1.43 1.93
C ASP A 378 -35.21 -2.05 3.26
N GLU A 379 -36.06 -2.00 4.26
CA GLU A 379 -35.85 -2.47 5.65
C GLU A 379 -35.56 -3.98 5.75
N SER A 380 -35.64 -4.72 4.65
CA SER A 380 -35.50 -6.20 4.62
C SER A 380 -34.08 -6.71 4.49
N SER A 381 -33.11 -5.86 4.17
CA SER A 381 -31.73 -6.27 3.85
C SER A 381 -30.78 -6.07 5.04
N HIS A 382 -30.40 -7.18 5.68
CA HIS A 382 -29.44 -7.20 6.78
C HIS A 382 -28.00 -7.24 6.27
N TYR A 383 -27.36 -6.08 6.13
CA TYR A 383 -25.95 -5.99 5.78
C TYR A 383 -25.05 -5.90 7.02
N GLN A 384 -23.92 -6.59 6.95
CA GLN A 384 -22.85 -6.49 7.92
C GLN A 384 -21.61 -5.88 7.25
N LYS A 385 -20.89 -5.04 7.98
CA LYS A 385 -19.63 -4.49 7.48
C LYS A 385 -18.49 -5.45 7.79
N VAL A 386 -17.86 -6.00 6.76
CA VAL A 386 -16.75 -6.95 6.86
C VAL A 386 -15.54 -6.33 6.18
N LEU A 387 -14.53 -5.92 6.94
CA LEU A 387 -13.29 -5.30 6.46
C LEU A 387 -13.53 -4.19 5.43
N GLY A 388 -14.57 -3.38 5.61
CA GLY A 388 -14.94 -2.30 4.70
C GLY A 388 -15.95 -2.64 3.62
N MET A 389 -16.13 -3.91 3.26
CA MET A 389 -17.19 -4.40 2.38
C MET A 389 -18.50 -4.58 3.13
N TYR A 390 -19.62 -4.49 2.43
CA TYR A 390 -20.94 -4.79 2.99
C TYR A 390 -21.39 -6.17 2.53
N TRP A 391 -21.61 -7.07 3.48
CA TRP A 391 -22.03 -8.44 3.24
C TRP A 391 -23.48 -8.64 3.68
N CYS A 392 -24.35 -9.02 2.74
CA CYS A 392 -25.70 -9.47 3.02
C CYS A 392 -25.66 -10.96 3.41
N THR A 393 -25.91 -11.27 4.68
CA THR A 393 -25.86 -12.67 5.16
C THR A 393 -27.02 -13.51 4.66
N ARG A 394 -28.15 -12.91 4.25
CA ARG A 394 -29.35 -13.62 3.77
C ARG A 394 -29.16 -14.12 2.32
N SER A 395 -28.68 -13.26 1.42
CA SER A 395 -28.43 -13.63 0.01
C SER A 395 -27.00 -14.11 -0.25
N ASP A 396 -26.11 -14.02 0.72
CA ASP A 396 -24.69 -14.30 0.66
C ASP A 396 -23.95 -13.50 -0.45
N GLU A 397 -24.23 -12.19 -0.49
CA GLU A 397 -23.71 -11.27 -1.51
C GLU A 397 -22.96 -10.10 -0.89
N PHE A 398 -21.96 -9.62 -1.57
CA PHE A 398 -21.34 -8.33 -1.30
C PHE A 398 -22.06 -7.21 -2.03
N GLY A 399 -22.24 -6.10 -1.33
CA GLY A 399 -22.81 -4.86 -1.86
C GLY A 399 -21.99 -3.64 -1.47
N PHE A 400 -22.44 -2.47 -1.92
CA PHE A 400 -21.77 -1.20 -1.67
C PHE A 400 -22.72 -0.22 -0.98
N SER A 401 -22.18 0.52 -0.01
CA SER A 401 -22.80 1.74 0.51
C SER A 401 -21.90 2.93 0.17
N LEU A 402 -22.50 3.90 -0.46
CA LEU A 402 -21.86 5.18 -0.78
C LEU A 402 -22.37 6.28 0.17
N SER A 403 -22.54 5.94 1.45
CA SER A 403 -22.86 6.93 2.49
C SER A 403 -21.59 7.71 2.86
N PHE A 404 -21.59 9.00 2.54
CA PHE A 404 -20.44 9.88 2.77
C PHE A 404 -20.62 10.70 4.06
N ASN A 405 -20.83 10.04 5.20
CA ASN A 405 -21.16 10.65 6.50
C ASN A 405 -20.15 11.69 7.02
N LYS A 406 -18.93 11.71 6.46
CA LYS A 406 -17.88 12.67 6.82
C LYS A 406 -17.71 13.81 5.82
N ILE A 407 -18.56 13.85 4.78
CA ILE A 407 -18.50 14.81 3.69
C ILE A 407 -19.76 15.67 3.74
N ASP A 408 -19.60 16.97 3.55
CA ASP A 408 -20.73 17.91 3.52
C ASP A 408 -21.71 17.52 2.40
N ALA A 409 -22.96 17.26 2.78
CA ALA A 409 -24.00 16.84 1.85
C ALA A 409 -24.27 17.87 0.73
N SER A 410 -23.93 19.15 0.94
CA SER A 410 -24.07 20.20 -0.08
C SER A 410 -23.22 19.96 -1.32
N ILE A 411 -22.15 19.15 -1.23
CA ILE A 411 -21.26 18.80 -2.35
C ILE A 411 -22.00 17.97 -3.41
N PHE A 412 -23.00 17.18 -2.97
CA PHE A 412 -23.82 16.36 -3.85
C PHE A 412 -24.97 17.14 -4.49
N SER A 413 -25.15 18.42 -4.10
CA SER A 413 -26.12 19.32 -4.72
C SER A 413 -25.63 19.79 -6.10
N GLU A 414 -26.50 19.78 -7.09
CA GLU A 414 -26.16 20.29 -8.44
C GLU A 414 -25.88 21.80 -8.49
N SER A 415 -26.28 22.56 -7.45
CA SER A 415 -26.09 24.00 -7.34
C SER A 415 -24.70 24.41 -6.87
N ARG A 416 -23.97 23.52 -6.17
CA ARG A 416 -22.65 23.81 -5.60
C ARG A 416 -21.54 23.20 -6.47
N LYS A 417 -20.48 23.96 -6.68
CA LYS A 417 -19.25 23.48 -7.29
C LYS A 417 -18.29 22.98 -6.19
N PRO A 418 -17.84 21.71 -6.19
CA PRO A 418 -16.89 21.22 -5.20
C PRO A 418 -15.48 21.77 -5.48
N SER A 419 -14.67 21.87 -4.43
CA SER A 419 -13.25 22.16 -4.56
C SER A 419 -12.47 20.89 -4.97
N LYS A 420 -11.21 21.07 -5.43
CA LYS A 420 -10.28 19.96 -5.71
C LYS A 420 -10.17 19.01 -4.53
N LEU A 421 -10.02 19.52 -3.31
CA LEU A 421 -9.91 18.72 -2.09
C LEU A 421 -11.19 17.92 -1.82
N GLU A 422 -12.35 18.51 -2.04
CA GLU A 422 -13.64 17.85 -1.84
C GLU A 422 -13.86 16.71 -2.84
N VAL A 423 -13.55 16.95 -4.13
CA VAL A 423 -13.58 15.88 -5.14
C VAL A 423 -12.69 14.71 -4.73
N LEU A 424 -11.45 15.01 -4.33
CA LEU A 424 -10.52 13.98 -3.85
C LEU A 424 -11.10 13.18 -2.67
N ARG A 425 -11.64 13.87 -1.65
CA ARG A 425 -12.23 13.21 -0.48
C ARG A 425 -13.38 12.27 -0.84
N VAL A 426 -14.25 12.66 -1.77
CA VAL A 426 -15.36 11.82 -2.21
C VAL A 426 -14.83 10.59 -2.96
N VAL A 427 -13.93 10.79 -3.91
CA VAL A 427 -13.36 9.70 -4.73
C VAL A 427 -12.62 8.69 -3.85
N MET A 428 -11.79 9.17 -2.91
CA MET A 428 -11.05 8.32 -1.99
C MET A 428 -11.92 7.61 -0.93
N SER A 429 -13.18 8.05 -0.77
CA SER A 429 -14.13 7.40 0.14
C SER A 429 -14.81 6.17 -0.47
N VAL A 430 -14.68 5.96 -1.78
CA VAL A 430 -15.20 4.76 -2.45
C VAL A 430 -14.23 3.60 -2.21
N PHE A 431 -14.62 2.70 -1.31
CA PHE A 431 -13.82 1.54 -0.96
C PHE A 431 -14.20 0.34 -1.83
N ASP A 432 -13.30 -0.06 -2.74
CA ASP A 432 -13.48 -1.18 -3.65
C ASP A 432 -12.17 -1.99 -3.79
N PRO A 433 -11.89 -2.90 -2.85
CA PRO A 433 -10.64 -3.66 -2.85
C PRO A 433 -10.53 -4.65 -4.01
N PHE A 434 -11.66 -5.11 -4.53
CA PHE A 434 -11.70 -6.07 -5.63
C PHE A 434 -11.75 -5.43 -7.02
N GLY A 435 -12.04 -4.12 -7.13
CA GLY A 435 -12.24 -3.48 -8.42
C GLY A 435 -13.56 -3.88 -9.10
N ILE A 436 -14.59 -4.15 -8.32
CA ILE A 436 -15.95 -4.43 -8.79
C ILE A 436 -16.52 -3.19 -9.48
N LEU A 437 -16.21 -2.00 -8.95
CA LEU A 437 -16.61 -0.70 -9.45
C LEU A 437 -15.57 -0.09 -10.40
N ALA A 438 -14.78 -0.89 -11.10
CA ALA A 438 -13.66 -0.42 -11.91
C ALA A 438 -14.07 0.65 -12.94
N GLU A 439 -15.21 0.46 -13.64
CA GLU A 439 -15.76 1.42 -14.60
C GLU A 439 -16.06 2.78 -13.95
N TYR A 440 -16.72 2.77 -12.79
CA TYR A 440 -17.05 3.99 -12.05
C TYR A 440 -15.79 4.66 -11.47
N SER A 441 -14.87 3.90 -10.95
CA SER A 441 -13.63 4.40 -10.38
C SER A 441 -12.69 4.97 -11.44
N LEU A 442 -12.70 4.45 -12.67
CA LEU A 442 -11.94 4.99 -13.79
C LEU A 442 -12.38 6.41 -14.14
N ILE A 443 -13.70 6.66 -14.25
CA ILE A 443 -14.24 8.00 -14.51
C ILE A 443 -13.74 9.01 -13.48
N ALA A 444 -13.79 8.62 -12.19
CA ALA A 444 -13.30 9.46 -11.10
C ALA A 444 -11.80 9.72 -11.17
N LYS A 445 -11.00 8.69 -11.47
CA LYS A 445 -9.54 8.81 -11.61
C LYS A 445 -9.14 9.73 -12.78
N LEU A 446 -9.83 9.63 -13.91
CA LEU A 446 -9.61 10.51 -15.07
C LEU A 446 -10.01 11.96 -14.77
N LEU A 447 -11.10 12.16 -14.03
CA LEU A 447 -11.49 13.50 -13.56
C LEU A 447 -10.40 14.08 -12.62
N LEU A 448 -9.92 13.32 -11.66
CA LEU A 448 -8.81 13.75 -10.81
C LEU A 448 -7.56 14.08 -11.63
N GLN A 449 -7.20 13.26 -12.61
CA GLN A 449 -6.06 13.50 -13.51
C GLN A 449 -6.22 14.83 -14.27
N SER A 450 -7.43 15.13 -14.79
CA SER A 450 -7.75 16.40 -15.47
C SER A 450 -7.57 17.61 -14.53
N ILE A 451 -8.12 17.53 -13.31
CA ILE A 451 -8.02 18.59 -12.30
C ILE A 451 -6.54 18.85 -11.93
N TRP A 452 -5.72 17.77 -11.81
CA TRP A 452 -4.29 17.91 -11.52
C TRP A 452 -3.51 18.57 -12.67
N GLN A 453 -3.85 18.26 -13.91
CA GLN A 453 -3.22 18.88 -15.09
C GLN A 453 -3.40 20.41 -15.11
N LYS A 454 -4.55 20.89 -14.67
CA LYS A 454 -4.91 22.33 -14.62
C LYS A 454 -4.22 23.09 -13.49
N ARG A 455 -3.47 22.39 -12.60
CA ARG A 455 -2.79 22.98 -11.43
C ARG A 455 -3.71 23.82 -10.53
N THR A 456 -4.98 23.44 -10.42
CA THR A 456 -5.97 24.07 -9.56
C THR A 456 -5.52 23.98 -8.09
N GLU A 457 -5.70 25.06 -7.31
CA GLU A 457 -5.41 25.06 -5.86
C GLU A 457 -6.42 24.19 -5.09
N TRP A 458 -6.05 23.75 -3.88
CA TRP A 458 -6.82 22.77 -3.10
C TRP A 458 -8.26 23.20 -2.79
N ASP A 459 -8.42 24.46 -2.38
CA ASP A 459 -9.73 25.02 -1.99
C ASP A 459 -10.48 25.68 -3.15
N GLN A 460 -9.86 25.73 -4.34
CA GLN A 460 -10.46 26.33 -5.51
C GLN A 460 -11.55 25.40 -6.10
N PRO A 461 -12.75 25.92 -6.39
CA PRO A 461 -13.80 25.17 -7.07
C PRO A 461 -13.38 24.67 -8.44
N ILE A 462 -13.77 23.46 -8.81
CA ILE A 462 -13.56 22.94 -10.16
C ILE A 462 -14.50 23.63 -11.16
N GLU A 463 -14.07 23.77 -12.43
CA GLU A 463 -14.79 24.52 -13.45
C GLU A 463 -14.80 23.82 -14.82
N GLY A 464 -15.59 24.35 -15.74
CA GLY A 464 -15.64 23.91 -17.13
C GLY A 464 -16.12 22.47 -17.28
N ASP A 465 -15.35 21.66 -18.03
CA ASP A 465 -15.70 20.26 -18.29
C ASP A 465 -15.54 19.35 -17.08
N ASP A 466 -14.68 19.70 -16.12
CA ASP A 466 -14.52 18.92 -14.89
C ASP A 466 -15.80 18.88 -14.05
N ILE A 467 -16.55 19.98 -14.02
CA ILE A 467 -17.85 20.04 -13.34
C ILE A 467 -18.88 19.13 -14.03
N LYS A 468 -18.87 19.06 -15.37
CA LYS A 468 -19.77 18.20 -16.14
C LYS A 468 -19.45 16.72 -15.86
N GLN A 469 -18.17 16.38 -15.89
CA GLN A 469 -17.69 15.01 -15.56
C GLN A 469 -18.02 14.61 -14.12
N TRP A 470 -17.82 15.54 -13.17
CA TRP A 470 -18.19 15.35 -11.77
C TRP A 470 -19.69 15.02 -11.62
N LYS A 471 -20.57 15.82 -12.20
CA LYS A 471 -22.01 15.59 -12.13
C LYS A 471 -22.42 14.27 -12.81
N CYS A 472 -21.82 13.95 -13.93
CA CYS A 472 -22.04 12.68 -14.63
C CYS A 472 -21.63 11.50 -13.74
N TRP A 473 -20.45 11.58 -13.12
CA TRP A 473 -19.96 10.55 -12.20
C TRP A 473 -20.85 10.38 -10.96
N LEU A 474 -21.29 11.48 -10.33
CA LEU A 474 -22.20 11.41 -9.18
C LEU A 474 -23.52 10.69 -9.52
N ARG A 475 -24.09 10.99 -10.70
CA ARG A 475 -25.31 10.28 -11.16
C ARG A 475 -25.06 8.79 -11.38
N SER A 476 -23.87 8.41 -11.86
CA SER A 476 -23.50 7.02 -12.04
C SER A 476 -23.33 6.25 -10.72
N LEU A 477 -22.97 6.92 -9.63
CA LEU A 477 -22.80 6.28 -8.32
C LEU A 477 -24.09 5.64 -7.78
N SER A 478 -25.26 6.18 -8.12
CA SER A 478 -26.54 5.57 -7.75
C SER A 478 -26.75 4.19 -8.37
N GLN A 479 -26.17 3.93 -9.53
CA GLN A 479 -26.17 2.61 -10.15
C GLN A 479 -25.13 1.68 -9.51
N ALA A 480 -23.97 2.22 -9.16
CA ALA A 480 -22.93 1.47 -8.45
C ALA A 480 -23.43 0.87 -7.12
N CYS A 481 -24.28 1.58 -6.39
CA CYS A 481 -24.92 1.09 -5.17
C CYS A 481 -25.77 -0.18 -5.37
N LYS A 482 -26.30 -0.40 -6.57
CA LYS A 482 -27.15 -1.55 -6.90
C LYS A 482 -26.36 -2.80 -7.27
N ILE A 483 -25.06 -2.69 -7.47
CA ILE A 483 -24.20 -3.81 -7.86
C ILE A 483 -24.08 -4.77 -6.68
N ARG A 484 -24.34 -6.06 -6.97
CA ARG A 484 -24.18 -7.17 -6.04
C ARG A 484 -23.34 -8.25 -6.69
N ILE A 485 -22.44 -8.86 -5.92
CA ILE A 485 -21.68 -10.04 -6.35
C ILE A 485 -21.78 -11.14 -5.30
N PRO A 486 -21.87 -12.41 -5.68
CA PRO A 486 -21.84 -13.53 -4.74
C PRO A 486 -20.54 -13.47 -3.91
N ARG A 487 -20.69 -13.67 -2.58
CA ARG A 487 -19.52 -13.83 -1.72
C ARG A 487 -18.76 -15.10 -2.07
N CYS A 488 -19.44 -16.23 -2.10
CA CYS A 488 -18.86 -17.51 -2.45
C CYS A 488 -18.69 -17.62 -3.99
N TYR A 489 -17.52 -18.07 -4.44
CA TYR A 489 -17.24 -18.29 -5.86
C TYR A 489 -18.15 -19.40 -6.45
N ALA A 490 -18.15 -20.56 -5.80
CA ALA A 490 -19.02 -21.70 -6.07
C ALA A 490 -18.97 -22.66 -4.88
N GLU A 491 -20.01 -23.49 -4.73
CA GLU A 491 -20.01 -24.54 -3.70
C GLU A 491 -18.96 -25.60 -3.97
N GLU A 492 -18.71 -25.90 -5.24
CA GLU A 492 -17.77 -26.91 -5.73
C GLU A 492 -16.31 -26.41 -5.81
N PHE A 493 -15.99 -25.21 -5.35
CA PHE A 493 -14.68 -24.55 -5.54
C PHE A 493 -13.46 -25.42 -5.16
N PHE A 494 -13.59 -26.30 -4.16
CA PHE A 494 -12.52 -27.21 -3.72
C PHE A 494 -12.69 -28.66 -4.21
N GLY A 495 -13.81 -29.00 -4.82
CA GLY A 495 -14.12 -30.38 -5.22
C GLY A 495 -13.73 -30.75 -6.64
N GLU A 496 -13.54 -29.75 -7.50
CA GLU A 496 -13.35 -29.91 -8.93
C GLU A 496 -12.15 -29.10 -9.45
N PRO A 497 -11.61 -29.46 -10.62
CA PRO A 497 -10.55 -28.66 -11.23
C PRO A 497 -10.98 -27.22 -11.49
N ILE A 498 -10.13 -26.28 -11.09
CA ILE A 498 -10.31 -24.85 -11.34
C ILE A 498 -9.21 -24.32 -12.24
N GLU A 499 -9.54 -23.32 -13.02
CA GLU A 499 -8.61 -22.63 -13.92
C GLU A 499 -8.64 -21.12 -13.61
N LEU A 500 -7.48 -20.46 -13.70
CA LEU A 500 -7.36 -19.02 -13.52
C LEU A 500 -7.25 -18.34 -14.89
N HIS A 501 -8.14 -17.41 -15.17
CA HIS A 501 -8.13 -16.62 -16.39
C HIS A 501 -7.94 -15.14 -16.08
N ILE A 502 -6.93 -14.51 -16.68
CA ILE A 502 -6.61 -13.09 -16.51
C ILE A 502 -6.61 -12.41 -17.86
N PHE A 503 -7.39 -11.35 -17.98
CA PHE A 503 -7.54 -10.55 -19.18
C PHE A 503 -6.88 -9.19 -18.99
N CYS A 504 -6.19 -8.72 -20.02
CA CYS A 504 -5.46 -7.47 -20.03
C CYS A 504 -5.89 -6.63 -21.24
N ASP A 505 -6.10 -5.33 -21.03
CA ASP A 505 -6.39 -4.36 -22.09
C ASP A 505 -5.76 -3.01 -21.80
N ALA A 506 -5.42 -2.27 -22.83
CA ALA A 506 -4.95 -0.88 -22.74
C ALA A 506 -5.58 -0.01 -23.81
N SER A 507 -5.99 1.18 -23.38
CA SER A 507 -6.49 2.26 -24.24
C SER A 507 -5.61 3.50 -24.16
N GLU A 508 -5.97 4.57 -24.85
CA GLU A 508 -5.31 5.86 -24.74
C GLU A 508 -5.43 6.48 -23.36
N SER A 509 -6.50 6.18 -22.62
CA SER A 509 -6.82 6.80 -21.35
C SER A 509 -6.43 5.96 -20.13
N ALA A 510 -6.42 4.61 -20.29
CA ALA A 510 -6.24 3.71 -19.17
C ALA A 510 -5.71 2.34 -19.62
N TYR A 511 -5.23 1.57 -18.66
CA TYR A 511 -4.95 0.15 -18.81
C TYR A 511 -5.56 -0.63 -17.65
N ALA A 512 -5.99 -1.85 -17.92
CA ALA A 512 -6.75 -2.67 -16.99
C ALA A 512 -6.35 -4.14 -17.06
N ALA A 513 -6.55 -4.84 -15.93
CA ALA A 513 -6.50 -6.27 -15.86
C ALA A 513 -7.62 -6.79 -14.95
N VAL A 514 -8.19 -7.95 -15.31
CA VAL A 514 -9.28 -8.60 -14.56
C VAL A 514 -9.09 -10.10 -14.53
N GLY A 515 -9.35 -10.71 -13.36
CA GLY A 515 -9.18 -12.16 -13.14
C GLY A 515 -10.48 -12.86 -12.78
N TYR A 516 -10.64 -14.07 -13.34
CA TYR A 516 -11.78 -14.94 -13.09
C TYR A 516 -11.30 -16.35 -12.76
N TRP A 517 -12.01 -17.00 -11.83
CA TRP A 517 -12.00 -18.43 -11.70
C TRP A 517 -12.95 -19.05 -12.72
N ARG A 518 -12.49 -20.08 -13.42
CA ARG A 518 -13.32 -20.99 -14.21
C ARG A 518 -13.42 -22.29 -13.45
N ILE A 519 -14.64 -22.63 -13.01
CA ILE A 519 -14.90 -23.69 -12.04
C ILE A 519 -15.84 -24.71 -12.70
N ARG A 520 -15.48 -26.00 -12.62
CA ARG A 520 -16.39 -27.08 -13.03
C ARG A 520 -17.44 -27.26 -11.94
N THR A 521 -18.71 -27.11 -12.30
CA THR A 521 -19.86 -27.33 -11.41
C THR A 521 -20.69 -28.45 -11.92
N LYS A 522 -21.66 -28.95 -11.14
CA LYS A 522 -22.61 -29.99 -11.57
C LYS A 522 -23.43 -29.56 -12.80
N SER A 523 -23.66 -28.25 -12.94
CA SER A 523 -24.45 -27.71 -14.06
C SER A 523 -23.59 -27.29 -15.28
N GLY A 524 -22.28 -27.49 -15.25
CA GLY A 524 -21.37 -27.09 -16.33
C GLY A 524 -20.26 -26.18 -15.84
N TRP A 525 -19.62 -25.44 -16.75
CA TRP A 525 -18.60 -24.48 -16.42
C TRP A 525 -19.21 -23.17 -15.94
N LYS A 526 -18.67 -22.62 -14.84
CA LYS A 526 -19.03 -21.33 -14.26
C LYS A 526 -17.80 -20.42 -14.23
N SER A 527 -17.96 -19.17 -14.66
CA SER A 527 -16.97 -18.12 -14.42
C SER A 527 -17.34 -17.34 -13.15
N ALA A 528 -16.37 -17.06 -12.29
CA ALA A 528 -16.55 -16.28 -11.08
C ALA A 528 -15.51 -15.16 -11.02
N PHE A 529 -15.97 -13.91 -10.97
CA PHE A 529 -15.12 -12.73 -10.81
C PHE A 529 -14.29 -12.81 -9.52
N ILE A 530 -12.99 -12.57 -9.63
CA ILE A 530 -12.08 -12.52 -8.49
C ILE A 530 -11.82 -11.06 -8.11
N MET A 531 -11.08 -10.39 -8.96
CA MET A 531 -10.73 -8.98 -8.83
C MET A 531 -10.26 -8.39 -10.16
N GLY A 532 -10.36 -7.07 -10.27
CA GLY A 532 -9.79 -6.33 -11.37
C GLY A 532 -9.15 -5.04 -10.92
N LYS A 533 -8.28 -4.50 -11.74
CA LYS A 533 -7.57 -3.25 -11.49
C LYS A 533 -7.56 -2.38 -12.73
N THR A 534 -7.79 -1.08 -12.53
CA THR A 534 -7.74 -0.06 -13.58
C THR A 534 -6.77 1.04 -13.18
N LYS A 535 -5.96 1.49 -14.13
CA LYS A 535 -5.02 2.59 -13.94
C LYS A 535 -5.13 3.59 -15.09
N CYS A 536 -5.04 4.87 -14.79
CA CYS A 536 -4.95 5.90 -15.82
C CYS A 536 -3.65 5.79 -16.60
N ALA A 537 -3.69 6.08 -17.89
CA ALA A 537 -2.49 6.20 -18.69
C ALA A 537 -1.63 7.38 -18.20
N PRO A 538 -0.28 7.31 -18.31
CA PRO A 538 0.59 8.41 -17.95
C PRO A 538 0.25 9.69 -18.72
N MET A 539 0.34 10.86 -18.06
CA MET A 539 0.03 12.16 -18.64
C MET A 539 0.96 12.58 -19.80
N LYS A 540 2.21 12.09 -19.81
CA LYS A 540 3.11 12.30 -20.95
C LYS A 540 2.75 11.33 -22.04
N LEU A 541 2.33 11.86 -23.19
CA LEU A 541 2.03 11.08 -24.38
C LEU A 541 3.24 10.20 -24.76
N SER A 542 3.16 8.93 -24.50
CA SER A 542 4.06 7.93 -25.01
C SER A 542 3.26 6.96 -25.87
N THR A 543 3.66 6.83 -27.12
CA THR A 543 2.81 6.30 -28.18
C THR A 543 2.62 4.78 -28.18
N ILE A 544 3.47 4.00 -27.51
CA ILE A 544 3.44 2.54 -27.60
C ILE A 544 3.60 1.82 -26.23
N PRO A 545 4.21 2.41 -25.19
CA PRO A 545 4.47 1.71 -23.92
C PRO A 545 3.22 1.37 -23.08
N ARG A 546 2.01 1.56 -23.59
CA ARG A 546 0.77 1.37 -22.81
C ARG A 546 0.30 -0.07 -22.81
N LEU A 547 0.51 -0.77 -23.91
CA LEU A 547 0.01 -2.14 -24.08
C LEU A 547 0.75 -3.12 -23.16
N GLU A 548 2.08 -2.98 -23.03
CA GLU A 548 2.85 -3.81 -22.11
C GLU A 548 2.53 -3.54 -20.63
N GLN A 549 2.12 -2.31 -20.28
CA GLN A 549 1.72 -1.99 -18.90
C GLN A 549 0.49 -2.77 -18.46
N ALA A 550 -0.46 -3.04 -19.36
CA ALA A 550 -1.60 -3.89 -19.07
C ALA A 550 -1.17 -5.34 -18.81
N ALA A 551 -0.23 -5.88 -19.60
CA ALA A 551 0.30 -7.22 -19.39
C ALA A 551 1.08 -7.35 -18.07
N VAL A 552 1.90 -6.36 -17.72
CA VAL A 552 2.57 -6.29 -16.40
C VAL A 552 1.54 -6.23 -15.27
N LEU A 553 0.51 -5.39 -15.41
CA LEU A 553 -0.58 -5.33 -14.42
C LEU A 553 -1.27 -6.68 -14.25
N GLY A 554 -1.55 -7.38 -15.36
CA GLY A 554 -2.13 -8.73 -15.35
C GLY A 554 -1.22 -9.76 -14.68
N THR A 555 0.08 -9.69 -14.94
CA THR A 555 1.08 -10.56 -14.30
C THR A 555 1.14 -10.35 -12.78
N ARG A 556 1.12 -9.11 -12.34
CA ARG A 556 1.06 -8.77 -10.91
C ARG A 556 -0.26 -9.20 -10.28
N LEU A 557 -1.38 -9.02 -11.00
CA LEU A 557 -2.70 -9.46 -10.56
C LEU A 557 -2.75 -10.98 -10.38
N ARG A 558 -2.19 -11.75 -11.35
CA ARG A 558 -2.01 -13.20 -11.25
C ARG A 558 -1.29 -13.59 -9.96
N LYS A 559 -0.16 -12.97 -9.68
CA LYS A 559 0.62 -13.23 -8.47
C LYS A 559 -0.21 -12.96 -7.21
N CYS A 560 -0.89 -11.82 -7.14
CA CYS A 560 -1.76 -11.45 -6.02
C CYS A 560 -2.88 -12.47 -5.80
N ILE A 561 -3.53 -12.93 -6.87
CA ILE A 561 -4.61 -13.92 -6.80
C ILE A 561 -4.10 -15.27 -6.31
N LEU A 562 -2.98 -15.75 -6.84
CA LEU A 562 -2.41 -17.06 -6.45
C LEU A 562 -1.91 -17.06 -5.01
N GLU A 563 -1.28 -15.99 -4.54
CA GLU A 563 -0.82 -15.86 -3.17
C GLU A 563 -1.97 -15.62 -2.17
N GLY A 564 -3.05 -14.99 -2.62
CA GLY A 564 -4.21 -14.65 -1.79
C GLY A 564 -5.20 -15.80 -1.57
N HIS A 565 -5.08 -16.93 -2.29
CA HIS A 565 -5.98 -18.09 -2.16
C HIS A 565 -5.26 -19.32 -1.59
N ASP A 566 -6.05 -20.25 -1.06
CA ASP A 566 -5.54 -21.54 -0.53
C ASP A 566 -5.61 -22.67 -1.57
N VAL A 567 -5.79 -22.34 -2.85
CA VAL A 567 -5.93 -23.31 -3.95
C VAL A 567 -4.89 -23.08 -5.04
N ASN A 568 -4.46 -24.16 -5.66
CA ASN A 568 -3.63 -24.13 -6.86
C ASN A 568 -4.49 -24.47 -8.08
N PRO A 569 -4.63 -23.57 -9.06
CA PRO A 569 -5.37 -23.85 -10.27
C PRO A 569 -4.65 -24.93 -11.10
N LYS A 570 -5.43 -25.71 -11.85
CA LYS A 570 -4.90 -26.70 -12.80
C LYS A 570 -4.05 -26.04 -13.88
N CYS A 571 -4.49 -24.89 -14.36
CA CYS A 571 -3.79 -24.07 -15.36
C CYS A 571 -4.12 -22.58 -15.13
N VAL A 572 -3.27 -21.75 -15.71
CA VAL A 572 -3.42 -20.29 -15.71
C VAL A 572 -3.41 -19.82 -17.15
N HIS A 573 -4.35 -18.99 -17.53
CA HIS A 573 -4.47 -18.41 -18.87
C HIS A 573 -4.41 -16.89 -18.80
N MET A 574 -3.48 -16.29 -19.53
CA MET A 574 -3.30 -14.85 -19.66
C MET A 574 -3.79 -14.42 -21.04
N TRP A 575 -4.70 -13.47 -21.11
CA TRP A 575 -5.39 -13.06 -22.33
C TRP A 575 -5.10 -11.61 -22.67
N SER A 576 -4.78 -11.36 -23.95
CA SER A 576 -4.66 -10.00 -24.48
C SER A 576 -5.19 -9.96 -25.91
N ASP A 577 -5.83 -8.87 -26.30
CA ASP A 577 -6.23 -8.61 -27.68
C ASP A 577 -5.13 -7.92 -28.50
N SER A 578 -4.03 -7.52 -27.86
CA SER A 578 -2.87 -6.91 -28.51
C SER A 578 -1.92 -7.97 -29.07
N LYS A 579 -1.95 -8.15 -30.39
CA LYS A 579 -0.97 -9.00 -31.09
C LYS A 579 0.45 -8.51 -30.92
N THR A 580 0.67 -7.19 -30.82
CA THR A 580 1.97 -6.58 -30.58
C THR A 580 2.59 -7.02 -29.26
N VAL A 581 1.80 -6.98 -28.17
CA VAL A 581 2.28 -7.45 -26.85
C VAL A 581 2.61 -8.93 -26.88
N LEU A 582 1.78 -9.74 -27.50
CA LEU A 582 2.04 -11.18 -27.63
C LEU A 582 3.30 -11.47 -28.47
N ALA A 583 3.56 -10.67 -29.53
CA ALA A 583 4.78 -10.76 -30.31
C ALA A 583 6.01 -10.41 -29.45
N TRP A 584 5.93 -9.37 -28.63
CA TRP A 584 7.02 -8.99 -27.72
C TRP A 584 7.30 -10.08 -26.67
N ILE A 585 6.27 -10.65 -26.06
CA ILE A 585 6.41 -11.72 -25.06
C ILE A 585 7.03 -12.98 -25.69
N LYS A 586 6.67 -13.31 -26.92
CA LYS A 586 7.21 -14.49 -27.67
C LYS A 586 8.63 -14.27 -28.20
N SER A 587 9.10 -13.03 -28.25
CA SER A 587 10.40 -12.67 -28.79
C SER A 587 11.45 -12.50 -27.69
N ASP A 588 12.74 -12.49 -28.06
CA ASP A 588 13.82 -12.20 -27.12
C ASP A 588 13.75 -10.73 -26.66
N HIS A 589 13.53 -10.52 -25.35
CA HIS A 589 13.43 -9.20 -24.72
C HIS A 589 14.63 -8.28 -24.98
N ARG A 590 15.81 -8.86 -25.24
CA ARG A 590 17.06 -8.13 -25.52
C ARG A 590 17.03 -7.36 -26.84
N LYS A 591 16.13 -7.72 -27.74
CA LYS A 591 15.93 -7.06 -29.04
C LYS A 591 15.29 -5.68 -28.88
N TYR A 592 14.58 -5.41 -27.77
CA TYR A 592 13.78 -4.21 -27.59
C TYR A 592 14.51 -3.13 -26.79
N LYS A 593 14.03 -1.90 -26.90
CA LYS A 593 14.53 -0.77 -26.08
C LYS A 593 14.41 -1.09 -24.57
N PRO A 594 15.27 -0.51 -23.71
CA PRO A 594 15.33 -0.86 -22.29
C PRO A 594 13.99 -0.83 -21.57
N TYR A 595 13.15 0.13 -21.89
CA TYR A 595 11.83 0.27 -21.25
C TYR A 595 10.92 -0.94 -21.49
N VAL A 596 10.76 -1.35 -22.73
CA VAL A 596 9.97 -2.53 -23.14
C VAL A 596 10.67 -3.81 -22.67
N GLY A 597 11.98 -3.91 -22.86
CA GLY A 597 12.77 -5.09 -22.48
C GLY A 597 12.62 -5.45 -21.00
N HIS A 598 12.70 -4.47 -20.08
CA HIS A 598 12.52 -4.73 -18.64
C HIS A 598 11.09 -5.17 -18.28
N ARG A 599 10.07 -4.70 -18.99
CA ARG A 599 8.69 -5.15 -18.76
C ARG A 599 8.45 -6.58 -19.22
N ILE A 600 9.00 -6.92 -20.38
CA ILE A 600 8.92 -8.29 -20.89
C ILE A 600 9.65 -9.25 -19.94
N ASP A 601 10.80 -8.84 -19.41
CA ASP A 601 11.55 -9.60 -18.43
C ASP A 601 10.72 -9.85 -17.16
N GLU A 602 10.08 -8.81 -16.59
CA GLU A 602 9.16 -8.93 -15.45
C GLU A 602 7.98 -9.90 -15.74
N ILE A 603 7.44 -9.86 -16.96
CA ILE A 603 6.35 -10.75 -17.37
C ILE A 603 6.84 -12.20 -17.43
N LEU A 604 7.98 -12.44 -18.05
CA LEU A 604 8.53 -13.78 -18.26
C LEU A 604 9.11 -14.42 -17.00
N GLU A 605 9.55 -13.61 -16.03
CA GLU A 605 9.93 -14.12 -14.71
C GLU A 605 8.74 -14.72 -13.93
N ALA A 606 7.52 -14.25 -14.18
CA ALA A 606 6.33 -14.62 -13.44
C ALA A 606 5.33 -15.46 -14.23
N THR A 607 5.45 -15.58 -15.54
CA THR A 607 4.52 -16.32 -16.42
C THR A 607 5.27 -17.16 -17.44
N ARG A 608 4.61 -18.17 -18.00
CA ARG A 608 5.14 -18.99 -19.11
C ARG A 608 4.61 -18.46 -20.45
N LEU A 609 5.35 -18.69 -21.53
CA LEU A 609 4.92 -18.29 -22.88
C LEU A 609 3.60 -18.95 -23.30
N GLU A 610 3.42 -20.20 -22.94
CA GLU A 610 2.22 -21.01 -23.23
C GLU A 610 0.97 -20.53 -22.49
N ASP A 611 1.12 -19.78 -21.38
CA ASP A 611 0.01 -19.20 -20.65
C ASP A 611 -0.67 -18.06 -21.42
N TRP A 612 0.04 -17.44 -22.41
CA TRP A 612 -0.43 -16.25 -23.11
C TRP A 612 -1.18 -16.54 -24.39
N HIS A 613 -2.42 -16.06 -24.44
CA HIS A 613 -3.36 -16.30 -25.53
C HIS A 613 -3.90 -14.98 -26.09
N TRP A 614 -4.24 -15.01 -27.37
CA TRP A 614 -4.95 -13.92 -28.00
C TRP A 614 -6.46 -14.07 -27.78
N VAL A 615 -7.16 -12.96 -27.58
CA VAL A 615 -8.62 -12.88 -27.49
C VAL A 615 -9.13 -11.75 -28.38
N PRO A 616 -10.26 -11.93 -29.11
CA PRO A 616 -10.88 -10.82 -29.84
C PRO A 616 -11.29 -9.71 -28.88
N THR A 617 -11.09 -8.42 -29.25
CA THR A 617 -11.43 -7.26 -28.41
C THR A 617 -12.89 -7.28 -27.91
N LYS A 618 -13.84 -7.75 -28.71
CA LYS A 618 -15.25 -7.87 -28.31
C LYS A 618 -15.47 -8.83 -27.14
N ASP A 619 -14.61 -9.83 -26.99
CA ASP A 619 -14.65 -10.87 -25.96
C ASP A 619 -13.65 -10.61 -24.83
N ASN A 620 -12.90 -9.48 -24.89
CA ASN A 620 -11.97 -9.08 -23.84
C ASN A 620 -12.70 -8.25 -22.76
N PRO A 621 -12.98 -8.82 -21.55
CA PRO A 621 -13.68 -8.09 -20.50
C PRO A 621 -12.87 -6.93 -19.93
N ALA A 622 -11.54 -6.93 -20.08
CA ALA A 622 -10.68 -5.83 -19.61
C ALA A 622 -10.94 -4.51 -20.35
N ASP A 623 -11.54 -4.57 -21.58
CA ASP A 623 -11.96 -3.38 -22.35
C ASP A 623 -12.98 -2.49 -21.60
N PHE A 624 -13.77 -3.07 -20.67
CA PHE A 624 -14.66 -2.31 -19.79
C PHE A 624 -13.91 -1.50 -18.74
N GLY A 625 -12.71 -1.90 -18.36
CA GLY A 625 -11.85 -1.20 -17.43
C GLY A 625 -10.99 -0.10 -18.07
N THR A 626 -11.02 0.06 -19.40
CA THR A 626 -10.17 1.01 -20.13
C THR A 626 -10.94 2.05 -20.92
N LYS A 627 -12.23 1.80 -21.25
CA LYS A 627 -13.06 2.68 -22.06
C LYS A 627 -14.22 3.24 -21.25
N LEU A 628 -14.46 4.55 -21.40
CA LEU A 628 -15.65 5.20 -20.86
C LEU A 628 -16.86 4.84 -21.74
N ARG A 629 -17.77 4.05 -21.23
CA ARG A 629 -19.03 3.70 -21.92
C ARG A 629 -20.20 4.32 -21.18
N SER A 630 -21.08 5.00 -21.90
CA SER A 630 -22.37 5.46 -21.38
C SER A 630 -23.41 4.37 -21.52
N GLY A 631 -23.91 3.81 -20.43
CA GLY A 631 -25.08 2.92 -20.47
C GLY A 631 -25.00 1.77 -19.46
N THR A 632 -26.14 1.50 -18.82
CA THR A 632 -26.39 0.41 -17.91
C THR A 632 -26.43 -0.94 -18.65
N ARG A 633 -25.29 -1.60 -18.82
CA ARG A 633 -25.29 -3.03 -19.12
C ARG A 633 -24.65 -3.73 -17.94
N GLU A 634 -25.26 -4.80 -17.44
CA GLU A 634 -24.61 -5.79 -16.57
C GLU A 634 -23.32 -6.21 -17.25
N THR A 635 -22.23 -5.74 -16.72
CA THR A 635 -20.97 -5.65 -17.43
C THR A 635 -20.35 -7.04 -17.54
N SER A 636 -19.84 -7.38 -18.71
CA SER A 636 -18.97 -8.54 -18.87
C SER A 636 -17.73 -8.49 -17.97
N TRP A 637 -17.43 -7.32 -17.38
CA TRP A 637 -16.45 -7.14 -16.30
C TRP A 637 -16.71 -8.05 -15.10
N LEU A 638 -17.96 -8.19 -14.65
CA LEU A 638 -18.27 -9.03 -13.47
C LEU A 638 -18.60 -10.47 -13.84
N ARG A 639 -19.09 -10.72 -15.04
CA ARG A 639 -19.51 -12.05 -15.48
C ARG A 639 -18.41 -12.83 -16.22
N GLY A 640 -17.39 -12.10 -16.72
CA GLY A 640 -16.42 -12.66 -17.66
C GLY A 640 -17.02 -12.92 -19.06
N PRO A 641 -16.19 -13.28 -20.04
CA PRO A 641 -16.63 -13.60 -21.38
C PRO A 641 -17.37 -14.92 -21.41
N GLN A 642 -18.35 -15.05 -22.33
CA GLN A 642 -19.23 -16.21 -22.42
C GLN A 642 -18.48 -17.50 -22.70
N PHE A 643 -17.41 -17.46 -23.48
CA PHE A 643 -16.65 -18.67 -23.83
C PHE A 643 -16.06 -19.40 -22.62
N LEU A 644 -15.85 -18.70 -21.47
CA LEU A 644 -15.43 -19.35 -20.22
C LEU A 644 -16.48 -20.30 -19.63
N GLN A 645 -17.73 -20.22 -20.08
CA GLN A 645 -18.82 -21.09 -19.65
C GLN A 645 -19.01 -22.27 -20.63
N GLU A 646 -18.28 -22.28 -21.74
CA GLU A 646 -18.30 -23.31 -22.76
C GLU A 646 -17.15 -24.31 -22.54
N ASP A 647 -17.22 -25.46 -23.19
CA ASP A 647 -16.12 -26.43 -23.18
C ASP A 647 -14.91 -25.86 -23.95
N ALA A 648 -13.70 -26.09 -23.45
CA ALA A 648 -12.48 -25.54 -24.06
C ALA A 648 -12.28 -25.99 -25.52
N SER A 649 -12.82 -27.12 -25.90
CA SER A 649 -12.85 -27.62 -27.30
C SER A 649 -13.70 -26.77 -28.26
N GLN A 650 -14.62 -25.97 -27.70
CA GLN A 650 -15.52 -25.08 -28.44
C GLN A 650 -14.99 -23.64 -28.54
N TRP A 651 -13.85 -23.35 -27.94
CA TRP A 651 -13.28 -22.00 -28.00
C TRP A 651 -12.79 -21.64 -29.39
N ASN A 652 -13.60 -20.90 -30.12
CA ASN A 652 -13.26 -20.44 -31.47
C ASN A 652 -12.49 -19.11 -31.40
N LEU A 653 -11.29 -19.15 -30.84
CA LEU A 653 -10.48 -17.95 -30.57
C LEU A 653 -9.60 -17.52 -31.76
N GLY A 654 -9.76 -18.14 -32.93
CA GLY A 654 -8.97 -17.85 -34.12
C GLY A 654 -7.50 -18.25 -33.96
N THR A 655 -6.85 -18.57 -35.08
CA THR A 655 -5.40 -18.79 -35.10
C THR A 655 -4.69 -17.43 -34.90
N SER A 656 -4.01 -17.23 -33.78
CA SER A 656 -3.14 -16.09 -33.58
C SER A 656 -1.87 -16.29 -34.40
N ASP A 657 -1.90 -15.96 -35.67
CA ASP A 657 -0.66 -15.72 -36.39
C ASP A 657 -0.11 -14.37 -35.89
N VAL A 658 0.69 -14.49 -34.83
CA VAL A 658 1.36 -13.34 -34.22
C VAL A 658 2.70 -13.22 -34.95
N GLY A 659 2.70 -12.43 -36.03
CA GLY A 659 3.92 -12.10 -36.78
C GLY A 659 4.88 -11.30 -35.91
N ASP A 660 6.16 -11.29 -36.28
CA ASP A 660 7.17 -10.43 -35.66
C ASP A 660 6.79 -8.93 -35.78
N THR A 661 7.06 -8.17 -34.75
CA THR A 661 6.83 -6.71 -34.74
C THR A 661 8.16 -5.97 -34.74
N GLU A 662 8.28 -4.96 -35.59
CA GLU A 662 9.44 -4.06 -35.63
C GLU A 662 9.35 -2.92 -34.63
N LEU A 663 8.21 -2.78 -33.93
CA LEU A 663 7.98 -1.71 -32.98
C LEU A 663 8.92 -1.85 -31.77
N GLU A 664 9.52 -0.73 -31.36
CA GLU A 664 10.42 -0.61 -30.21
C GLU A 664 11.70 -1.47 -30.26
N LEU A 665 12.09 -1.98 -31.41
CA LEU A 665 13.38 -2.63 -31.58
C LEU A 665 14.52 -1.67 -31.27
N ARG A 666 15.59 -2.19 -30.69
CA ARG A 666 16.85 -1.46 -30.58
C ARG A 666 17.38 -1.23 -31.99
N SER A 667 17.78 0.00 -32.30
CA SER A 667 18.50 0.25 -33.56
C SER A 667 19.76 -0.63 -33.57
N LYS A 668 19.85 -1.51 -34.56
CA LYS A 668 21.09 -2.27 -34.81
C LYS A 668 22.16 -1.29 -35.19
N PHE A 669 23.20 -1.21 -34.37
CA PHE A 669 24.39 -0.45 -34.70
C PHE A 669 25.28 -1.32 -35.59
N THR A 670 25.30 -1.06 -36.88
CA THR A 670 26.34 -1.59 -37.78
C THR A 670 27.42 -0.52 -37.87
N LEU A 671 28.50 -0.68 -37.13
CA LEU A 671 29.74 0.06 -37.39
C LEU A 671 30.31 -0.51 -38.68
N SER A 672 30.04 0.13 -39.80
CA SER A 672 30.85 -0.08 -40.99
C SER A 672 32.15 0.68 -40.79
N ILE A 673 33.24 -0.03 -40.48
CA ILE A 673 34.59 0.51 -40.53
C ILE A 673 34.94 0.50 -42.00
N ASN A 674 34.60 1.58 -42.70
CA ASN A 674 35.22 1.86 -43.99
C ASN A 674 36.66 2.30 -43.71
N GLU A 675 37.59 1.82 -44.52
CA GLU A 675 39.02 2.17 -44.46
C GLU A 675 39.20 3.68 -44.26
N MET A 676 39.97 4.04 -43.24
CA MET A 676 40.28 5.41 -42.89
C MET A 676 40.95 6.10 -44.06
N SER A 677 40.20 6.90 -44.80
CA SER A 677 40.80 7.95 -45.63
C SER A 677 41.29 9.08 -44.73
N SER A 678 42.46 9.54 -44.97
CA SER A 678 43.25 10.49 -44.18
C SER A 678 42.73 11.93 -44.10
N ASP A 679 41.42 12.12 -44.29
CA ASP A 679 40.81 13.45 -44.30
C ASP A 679 39.57 13.51 -43.38
N GLY A 680 39.68 14.29 -42.36
CA GLY A 680 38.60 15.02 -41.62
C GLY A 680 37.32 14.32 -41.19
N SER A 681 37.01 13.12 -41.68
CA SER A 681 35.71 12.42 -41.47
C SER A 681 35.57 11.69 -40.15
N VAL A 682 36.63 11.54 -39.36
CA VAL A 682 36.63 10.91 -38.02
C VAL A 682 35.74 11.68 -37.03
N ASN A 683 35.60 12.98 -37.21
CA ASN A 683 34.86 13.87 -36.36
C ASN A 683 33.33 13.63 -36.42
N ILE A 684 32.77 13.19 -37.54
CA ILE A 684 31.30 13.03 -37.70
C ILE A 684 30.82 11.76 -36.99
N VAL A 685 31.48 10.65 -37.16
CA VAL A 685 31.13 9.35 -36.56
C VAL A 685 31.33 9.39 -35.05
N PHE A 686 32.34 10.08 -34.56
CA PHE A 686 32.61 10.24 -33.13
C PHE A 686 31.58 11.18 -32.47
N ARG A 687 31.13 12.21 -33.19
CA ARG A 687 30.09 13.13 -32.74
C ARG A 687 28.73 12.44 -32.58
N GLU A 688 28.35 11.60 -33.51
CA GLU A 688 27.13 10.77 -33.43
C GLU A 688 27.20 9.73 -32.30
N LEU A 689 28.38 9.18 -32.03
CA LEU A 689 28.63 8.28 -30.91
C LEU A 689 28.48 8.99 -29.57
N LEU A 690 28.98 10.20 -29.43
CA LEU A 690 28.89 11.03 -28.25
C LEU A 690 27.44 11.42 -27.93
N GLU A 691 26.60 11.60 -28.94
CA GLU A 691 25.19 11.93 -28.78
C GLU A 691 24.37 10.79 -28.19
N ARG A 692 24.82 9.55 -28.25
CA ARG A 692 24.10 8.33 -27.84
C ARG A 692 24.44 7.82 -26.45
N PHE A 693 25.54 8.28 -25.86
CA PHE A 693 25.93 7.88 -24.51
C PHE A 693 25.56 8.94 -23.48
N SER A 694 24.74 8.54 -22.48
CA SER A 694 24.36 9.37 -21.34
C SER A 694 25.42 9.45 -20.24
N SER A 695 26.56 8.72 -20.39
CA SER A 695 27.63 8.64 -19.40
C SER A 695 28.98 8.47 -20.09
N PHE A 696 29.93 9.33 -19.74
CA PHE A 696 31.31 9.28 -20.22
C PHE A 696 31.96 7.93 -19.89
N THR A 697 31.71 7.36 -18.72
CA THR A 697 32.28 6.06 -18.34
C THR A 697 31.76 4.93 -19.24
N ARG A 698 30.50 4.96 -19.66
CA ARG A 698 29.91 3.99 -20.60
C ARG A 698 30.54 4.15 -22.00
N LEU A 699 30.71 5.37 -22.44
CA LEU A 699 31.38 5.67 -23.70
C LEU A 699 32.79 5.11 -23.67
N MET A 700 33.60 5.40 -22.64
CA MET A 700 34.98 4.92 -22.52
C MET A 700 35.09 3.40 -22.47
N ARG A 701 34.18 2.73 -21.77
CA ARG A 701 34.09 1.25 -21.77
C ARG A 701 33.77 0.71 -23.16
N PHE A 702 32.88 1.35 -23.89
CA PHE A 702 32.54 0.97 -25.26
C PHE A 702 33.74 1.13 -26.17
N VAL A 703 34.43 2.27 -26.13
CA VAL A 703 35.64 2.54 -26.91
C VAL A 703 36.75 1.54 -26.58
N ALA A 704 36.91 1.18 -25.29
CA ALA A 704 37.86 0.17 -24.84
C ALA A 704 37.56 -1.21 -25.43
N TRP A 705 36.30 -1.61 -25.49
CA TRP A 705 35.93 -2.86 -26.14
C TRP A 705 36.14 -2.86 -27.65
N VAL A 706 35.84 -1.74 -28.34
CA VAL A 706 36.10 -1.59 -29.76
C VAL A 706 37.58 -1.66 -30.04
N TYR A 707 38.43 -0.93 -29.26
CA TYR A 707 39.87 -0.96 -29.38
C TYR A 707 40.44 -2.39 -29.23
N ARG A 708 39.94 -3.13 -28.23
CA ARG A 708 40.32 -4.53 -27.99
C ARG A 708 39.94 -5.46 -29.15
N MET A 709 38.80 -5.21 -29.80
CA MET A 709 38.37 -5.97 -30.97
C MET A 709 39.27 -5.71 -32.19
N CYS A 710 39.80 -4.51 -32.31
CA CYS A 710 40.66 -4.11 -33.41
C CYS A 710 42.13 -4.52 -33.18
N ASP A 711 42.61 -4.62 -31.93
CA ASP A 711 44.00 -4.98 -31.62
C ASP A 711 44.14 -6.51 -31.45
N ARG A 712 44.67 -7.16 -32.48
CA ARG A 712 44.93 -8.62 -32.53
C ARG A 712 45.96 -9.13 -31.51
N LYS A 713 46.71 -8.25 -30.83
CA LYS A 713 47.79 -8.58 -29.87
C LYS A 713 47.30 -8.73 -28.44
N ILE A 714 46.07 -8.29 -28.10
CA ILE A 714 45.55 -8.33 -26.74
C ILE A 714 44.91 -9.70 -26.45
N LYS A 715 45.40 -10.40 -25.43
CA LYS A 715 44.81 -11.68 -24.95
C LYS A 715 43.34 -11.47 -24.54
N ARG A 716 42.47 -12.34 -25.02
CA ARG A 716 41.02 -12.33 -24.72
C ARG A 716 40.75 -12.54 -23.22
N LYS A 717 40.68 -11.48 -22.43
CA LYS A 717 40.09 -11.49 -21.09
C LYS A 717 38.62 -11.14 -21.19
N VAL A 718 37.81 -11.74 -20.33
CA VAL A 718 36.33 -11.55 -20.31
C VAL A 718 35.95 -10.18 -19.73
N TYR A 719 36.84 -9.48 -19.05
CA TYR A 719 36.62 -8.17 -18.42
C TYR A 719 37.67 -7.15 -18.86
N LEU A 720 37.31 -5.87 -18.86
CA LEU A 720 38.23 -4.76 -19.12
C LEU A 720 39.09 -4.50 -17.86
N ASP A 721 40.38 -4.36 -18.04
CA ASP A 721 41.30 -3.98 -16.98
C ASP A 721 41.23 -2.47 -16.73
N VAL A 722 41.43 -2.05 -15.48
CA VAL A 722 41.43 -0.62 -15.10
C VAL A 722 42.55 0.12 -15.85
N ALA A 723 43.73 -0.50 -16.02
CA ALA A 723 44.85 0.08 -16.76
C ALA A 723 44.53 0.32 -18.24
N GLU A 724 43.74 -0.53 -18.88
CA GLU A 724 43.29 -0.34 -20.27
C GLU A 724 42.31 0.84 -20.38
N ILE A 725 41.41 1.01 -19.41
CA ILE A 725 40.47 2.15 -19.38
C ILE A 725 41.24 3.46 -19.14
N ASP A 726 42.23 3.45 -18.25
CA ASP A 726 43.02 4.64 -17.92
C ASP A 726 43.99 5.01 -19.02
N SER A 727 44.60 4.06 -19.75
CA SER A 727 45.42 4.35 -20.92
C SER A 727 44.62 4.99 -22.05
N LEU A 728 43.38 4.54 -22.27
CA LEU A 728 42.46 5.13 -23.23
C LEU A 728 41.92 6.49 -22.77
N ARG A 729 41.71 6.71 -21.46
CA ARG A 729 41.44 8.04 -20.90
C ARG A 729 42.57 9.02 -21.17
N THR A 730 43.80 8.59 -20.97
CA THR A 730 45.01 9.41 -21.24
C THR A 730 45.17 9.70 -22.72
N TYR A 731 44.94 8.71 -23.59
CA TYR A 731 44.95 8.88 -25.04
C TYR A 731 43.81 9.80 -25.51
N ALA A 732 42.62 9.66 -25.01
CA ALA A 732 41.50 10.55 -25.29
C ALA A 732 41.81 11.99 -24.83
N HIS A 733 42.45 12.13 -23.67
CA HIS A 733 42.84 13.42 -23.13
C HIS A 733 43.91 14.13 -23.97
N SER A 734 44.88 13.38 -24.53
CA SER A 734 46.00 13.95 -25.35
C SER A 734 45.60 14.28 -26.79
N HIS A 735 44.60 13.64 -27.35
CA HIS A 735 44.24 13.76 -28.77
C HIS A 735 42.86 14.44 -29.00
N MET A 736 42.07 14.68 -27.96
CA MET A 736 40.76 15.34 -28.02
C MET A 736 40.75 16.80 -27.52
N LEU A 737 41.92 17.34 -27.15
CA LEU A 737 42.04 18.70 -26.60
C LEU A 737 41.76 19.84 -27.59
N GLU A 738 41.58 19.55 -28.89
CA GLU A 738 41.34 20.58 -29.93
C GLU A 738 39.89 20.74 -30.37
N SER A 739 38.93 20.08 -29.76
CA SER A 739 37.54 20.18 -30.23
C SER A 739 36.54 20.39 -29.11
N THR A 740 35.51 21.21 -29.38
CA THR A 740 34.28 21.56 -28.68
C THR A 740 33.51 20.40 -27.95
N ILE A 741 34.13 19.24 -27.80
CA ILE A 741 33.57 18.02 -27.20
C ILE A 741 33.63 18.07 -25.66
N TRP A 742 34.61 18.78 -25.09
CA TRP A 742 34.73 18.96 -23.64
C TRP A 742 33.62 19.80 -23.05
N ASP A 743 33.07 20.75 -23.82
CA ASP A 743 31.98 21.64 -23.33
C ASP A 743 30.69 20.91 -23.05
N ARG A 744 30.48 19.71 -23.59
CA ARG A 744 29.23 18.93 -23.42
C ARG A 744 29.28 17.96 -22.25
N PHE A 745 30.44 17.56 -21.79
CA PHE A 745 30.60 16.62 -20.65
C PHE A 745 31.19 17.29 -19.40
N TRP A 746 31.61 18.56 -19.50
CA TRP A 746 32.23 19.31 -18.41
C TRP A 746 31.47 20.59 -18.04
N LEU A 747 30.42 20.97 -18.75
CA LEU A 747 29.43 21.96 -18.38
C LEU A 747 28.17 21.24 -17.90
#